data_471865bf58c7f339971edb608486ad6b
#
_entry.id   471865bf58c7f339971edb608486ad6b
#
_cell.length_a   1.000
_cell.length_b   1.000
_cell.length_c   1.000
_cell.angle_alpha   90.00
_cell.angle_beta   90.00
_cell.angle_gamma   90.00
#
_symmetry.space_group_name_H-M   'P 1'
#
loop_
_entity.id
_entity.type
_entity.pdbx_description
1 polymer ?
#
loop_
_entity_poly.entity_id
_entity_poly.type
_entity_poly.pdbx_seq_one_letter_code
_entity_poly.pdbx_strand_id
1 'polypeptide(L)'
;MKKTFFDVFKLILSGAITFGLALIGVKMHLEGFYNKAACIILLVALTVALIIWTVVSLVKKKRFLDNMDREGFQKKLLAERERATEIAREKVSLLKKLIKFIDVCSIFVLISVSTIIICFFALVGGEGSGACLPIIFGLYAGLYFIRPRSFKINESKSEDYLKESDYPLIYDTARKAANRIGCDGKIKIFVSHDFNASILTISDGYSIRLGSYILDNMSREELYNILLHEFAHVDEKNDEINKVTTYANLLQENDSSVLSVAPYIYLHAKFVFEFLCYQYVCSLMHEDAADTAMREYGNPDIAASMLIKLKFSELYQWERGTYDEENIFESETLIDDCIRRPLRWFKDRMELRRSDWIEMIDSEIISRNATHSTVKMRIEALGVSRPRLIPINDSEAYSAEVDRAIFHMESIVKKTLSDRYSEIREQEYLAPKRVIDEWESAGKPITREGYQEVLMALFSSYKINDFVNLCCQIIEEIPEPANYFAHHMYGMYLLHKYDESGIEHLYKAIELNHNIWDEALDTIGQYACIVGKQDELDKYRERAARMVKEQIDVYEKMDSLGVRDKVVEEKLPDGMLEDMISYFEDIDDGVINEIRMVRKILDETHFVTCIVVSPRKKADSKKFGEMMEKIFQYLDKSSDWQFALFDMRNVPRGKILGVKNSLIYKGK
;
A
#
# COMPACT_ATOMS: atom_id res chain seq x y z
N MET A 1 -23.61 -16.44 -10.86
CA MET A 1 -24.39 -16.41 -12.13
C MET A 1 -25.53 -15.37 -12.17
N LYS A 2 -26.48 -15.34 -11.20
CA LYS A 2 -27.61 -14.36 -11.24
C LYS A 2 -27.17 -12.89 -11.25
N LYS A 3 -26.12 -12.52 -10.51
CA LYS A 3 -25.63 -11.12 -10.39
C LYS A 3 -24.95 -10.65 -11.69
N THR A 4 -24.13 -11.51 -12.28
CA THR A 4 -23.47 -11.24 -13.58
C THR A 4 -24.51 -11.05 -14.70
N PHE A 5 -25.57 -11.83 -14.66
CA PHE A 5 -26.69 -11.69 -15.59
C PHE A 5 -27.41 -10.34 -15.44
N PHE A 6 -27.63 -9.89 -14.19
CA PHE A 6 -28.32 -8.60 -13.94
C PHE A 6 -27.47 -7.40 -14.33
N ASP A 7 -26.15 -7.46 -14.14
CA ASP A 7 -25.22 -6.40 -14.54
C ASP A 7 -25.04 -6.35 -16.07
N VAL A 8 -24.97 -7.52 -16.72
CA VAL A 8 -25.00 -7.63 -18.18
C VAL A 8 -26.34 -7.15 -18.72
N PHE A 9 -27.45 -7.49 -18.09
CA PHE A 9 -28.79 -7.03 -18.49
C PHE A 9 -28.91 -5.50 -18.37
N LYS A 10 -28.44 -4.87 -17.30
CA LYS A 10 -28.42 -3.40 -17.17
C LYS A 10 -27.57 -2.75 -18.24
N LEU A 11 -26.41 -3.32 -18.56
CA LEU A 11 -25.54 -2.83 -19.61
C LEU A 11 -26.20 -2.96 -20.99
N ILE A 12 -26.80 -4.11 -21.27
CA ILE A 12 -27.55 -4.34 -22.52
C ILE A 12 -28.77 -3.40 -22.62
N LEU A 13 -29.49 -3.20 -21.51
CA LEU A 13 -30.64 -2.31 -21.47
C LEU A 13 -30.23 -0.84 -21.69
N SER A 14 -29.16 -0.37 -21.02
CA SER A 14 -28.67 0.98 -21.24
C SER A 14 -28.10 1.16 -22.65
N GLY A 15 -27.38 0.15 -23.16
CA GLY A 15 -26.93 0.10 -24.56
C GLY A 15 -28.11 0.11 -25.57
N ALA A 16 -29.14 -0.66 -25.30
CA ALA A 16 -30.35 -0.70 -26.14
C ALA A 16 -31.13 0.63 -26.15
N ILE A 17 -31.20 1.30 -24.96
CA ILE A 17 -31.84 2.64 -24.89
C ILE A 17 -31.00 3.65 -25.68
N THR A 18 -29.67 3.65 -25.53
CA THR A 18 -28.79 4.58 -26.28
C THR A 18 -28.80 4.28 -27.77
N PHE A 19 -28.78 2.99 -28.14
CA PHE A 19 -28.92 2.57 -29.53
C PHE A 19 -30.27 2.98 -30.13
N GLY A 20 -31.36 2.83 -29.36
CA GLY A 20 -32.70 3.28 -29.73
C GLY A 20 -32.75 4.81 -29.94
N LEU A 21 -32.14 5.58 -29.03
CA LEU A 21 -32.03 7.04 -29.18
C LEU A 21 -31.19 7.43 -30.40
N ALA A 22 -30.10 6.70 -30.67
CA ALA A 22 -29.28 6.92 -31.87
C ALA A 22 -30.05 6.62 -33.16
N LEU A 23 -30.81 5.51 -33.20
CA LEU A 23 -31.66 5.15 -34.35
C LEU A 23 -32.77 6.19 -34.58
N ILE A 24 -33.38 6.68 -33.51
CA ILE A 24 -34.37 7.77 -33.60
C ILE A 24 -33.74 9.03 -34.20
N GLY A 25 -32.53 9.40 -33.71
CA GLY A 25 -31.77 10.54 -34.25
C GLY A 25 -31.43 10.39 -35.73
N VAL A 26 -30.96 9.19 -36.14
CA VAL A 26 -30.69 8.86 -37.55
C VAL A 26 -31.97 8.90 -38.39
N LYS A 27 -33.06 8.33 -37.89
CA LYS A 27 -34.37 8.35 -38.58
C LYS A 27 -34.89 9.77 -38.75
N MET A 28 -34.83 10.60 -37.71
CA MET A 28 -35.23 12.02 -37.78
C MET A 28 -34.35 12.80 -38.76
N HIS A 29 -33.08 12.47 -38.90
CA HIS A 29 -32.20 13.07 -39.89
C HIS A 29 -32.58 12.68 -41.32
N LEU A 30 -32.86 11.40 -41.56
CA LEU A 30 -33.27 10.87 -42.87
C LEU A 30 -34.64 11.41 -43.32
N GLU A 31 -35.55 11.69 -42.38
CA GLU A 31 -36.90 12.20 -42.65
C GLU A 31 -36.95 13.75 -42.75
N GLY A 32 -35.80 14.45 -42.62
CA GLY A 32 -35.74 15.91 -42.72
C GLY A 32 -36.35 16.68 -41.55
N PHE A 33 -36.81 15.99 -40.50
CA PHE A 33 -37.34 16.58 -39.26
C PHE A 33 -36.26 17.14 -38.31
N TYR A 34 -35.04 17.24 -38.78
CA TYR A 34 -33.90 17.60 -37.99
C TYR A 34 -33.80 19.09 -37.73
N ASN A 35 -34.07 19.51 -36.51
CA ASN A 35 -33.86 20.89 -36.09
C ASN A 35 -32.41 21.08 -35.57
N LYS A 36 -31.52 21.56 -36.47
CA LYS A 36 -30.10 21.83 -36.11
C LYS A 36 -29.96 22.71 -34.87
N ALA A 37 -30.84 23.69 -34.69
CA ALA A 37 -30.82 24.58 -33.54
C ALA A 37 -31.12 23.83 -32.23
N ALA A 38 -32.08 22.91 -32.24
CA ALA A 38 -32.39 22.08 -31.06
C ALA A 38 -31.21 21.19 -30.64
N CYS A 39 -30.49 20.62 -31.61
CA CYS A 39 -29.30 19.80 -31.31
C CYS A 39 -28.14 20.64 -30.81
N ILE A 40 -27.90 21.83 -31.32
CA ILE A 40 -26.89 22.75 -30.79
C ILE A 40 -27.25 23.14 -29.37
N ILE A 41 -28.49 23.48 -29.09
CA ILE A 41 -28.95 23.84 -27.74
C ILE A 41 -28.75 22.68 -26.78
N LEU A 42 -29.16 21.45 -27.17
CA LEU A 42 -29.01 20.27 -26.32
C LEU A 42 -27.54 19.92 -26.07
N LEU A 43 -26.70 19.95 -27.11
CA LEU A 43 -25.24 19.71 -27.01
C LEU A 43 -24.58 20.71 -26.06
N VAL A 44 -24.85 22.00 -26.24
CA VAL A 44 -24.29 23.04 -25.38
C VAL A 44 -24.82 22.91 -23.98
N ALA A 45 -26.12 22.70 -23.76
CA ALA A 45 -26.70 22.57 -22.42
C ALA A 45 -26.16 21.37 -21.66
N LEU A 46 -26.05 20.19 -22.28
CA LEU A 46 -25.51 18.99 -21.64
C LEU A 46 -24.01 19.14 -21.35
N THR A 47 -23.24 19.70 -22.29
CA THR A 47 -21.79 19.93 -22.08
C THR A 47 -21.56 20.90 -20.94
N VAL A 48 -22.27 22.04 -20.91
CA VAL A 48 -22.17 23.02 -19.84
C VAL A 48 -22.63 22.42 -18.51
N ALA A 49 -23.70 21.64 -18.47
CA ALA A 49 -24.17 20.97 -17.27
C ALA A 49 -23.15 19.98 -16.71
N LEU A 50 -22.50 19.16 -17.56
CA LEU A 50 -21.46 18.23 -17.16
C LEU A 50 -20.21 18.96 -16.65
N ILE A 51 -19.80 20.05 -17.31
CA ILE A 51 -18.67 20.88 -16.86
C ILE A 51 -18.98 21.48 -15.49
N ILE A 52 -20.17 22.11 -15.32
CA ILE A 52 -20.57 22.69 -14.02
C ILE A 52 -20.59 21.61 -12.94
N TRP A 53 -21.18 20.43 -13.24
CA TRP A 53 -21.21 19.33 -12.27
C TRP A 53 -19.80 18.86 -11.89
N THR A 54 -18.90 18.71 -12.87
CA THR A 54 -17.49 18.35 -12.63
C THR A 54 -16.79 19.38 -11.76
N VAL A 55 -16.92 20.67 -12.10
CA VAL A 55 -16.29 21.76 -11.32
C VAL A 55 -16.84 21.79 -9.89
N VAL A 56 -18.17 21.69 -9.71
CA VAL A 56 -18.81 21.63 -8.38
C VAL A 56 -18.34 20.42 -7.60
N SER A 57 -18.20 19.25 -8.24
CA SER A 57 -17.69 18.02 -7.62
C SER A 57 -16.24 18.19 -7.16
N LEU A 58 -15.38 18.78 -7.99
CA LEU A 58 -13.97 19.03 -7.65
C LEU A 58 -13.85 20.01 -6.46
N VAL A 59 -14.63 21.11 -6.47
CA VAL A 59 -14.66 22.06 -5.37
C VAL A 59 -15.18 21.41 -4.08
N LYS A 60 -16.22 20.56 -4.19
CA LYS A 60 -16.73 19.81 -3.02
C LYS A 60 -15.74 18.78 -2.55
N LYS A 61 -15.04 18.05 -3.45
CA LYS A 61 -13.96 17.11 -3.08
C LYS A 61 -12.89 17.87 -2.29
N LYS A 62 -12.37 18.98 -2.81
CA LYS A 62 -11.34 19.76 -2.12
C LYS A 62 -11.80 20.20 -0.74
N ARG A 63 -12.96 20.86 -0.62
CA ARG A 63 -13.49 21.31 0.69
C ARG A 63 -13.73 20.16 1.66
N PHE A 64 -14.13 19.00 1.16
CA PHE A 64 -14.34 17.82 1.98
C PHE A 64 -13.01 17.29 2.54
N LEU A 65 -11.96 17.19 1.69
CA LEU A 65 -10.63 16.76 2.11
C LEU A 65 -9.99 17.75 3.10
N ASP A 66 -10.12 19.06 2.85
CA ASP A 66 -9.60 20.13 3.73
C ASP A 66 -10.23 20.14 5.13
N ASN A 67 -11.46 19.63 5.29
CA ASN A 67 -12.20 19.61 6.56
C ASN A 67 -12.29 18.20 7.17
N MET A 68 -11.50 17.24 6.69
CA MET A 68 -11.50 15.89 7.21
C MET A 68 -10.85 15.81 8.59
N ASP A 69 -11.63 15.41 9.59
CA ASP A 69 -11.15 14.96 10.91
C ASP A 69 -11.33 13.44 11.05
N ARG A 70 -10.42 12.68 10.41
CA ARG A 70 -10.43 11.21 10.48
C ARG A 70 -10.13 10.72 11.90
N GLU A 71 -9.25 11.41 12.61
CA GLU A 71 -8.79 10.99 13.93
C GLU A 71 -9.84 11.21 15.02
N GLY A 72 -10.45 12.39 15.05
CA GLY A 72 -11.55 12.65 15.97
C GLY A 72 -12.71 11.70 15.77
N PHE A 73 -12.97 11.31 14.52
CA PHE A 73 -13.98 10.33 14.18
C PHE A 73 -13.63 8.91 14.67
N GLN A 74 -12.40 8.44 14.45
CA GLN A 74 -11.92 7.13 14.94
C GLN A 74 -11.89 7.09 16.47
N LYS A 75 -11.43 8.15 17.13
CA LYS A 75 -11.45 8.28 18.61
C LYS A 75 -12.87 8.17 19.16
N LYS A 76 -13.83 8.78 18.48
CA LYS A 76 -15.25 8.67 18.85
C LYS A 76 -15.80 7.26 18.66
N LEU A 77 -15.46 6.58 17.57
CA LEU A 77 -15.85 5.18 17.33
C LEU A 77 -15.26 4.23 18.38
N LEU A 78 -14.01 4.44 18.77
CA LEU A 78 -13.36 3.64 19.82
C LEU A 78 -14.01 3.86 21.19
N ALA A 79 -14.42 5.08 21.51
CA ALA A 79 -15.13 5.40 22.75
C ALA A 79 -16.54 4.80 22.82
N GLU A 80 -17.19 4.57 21.67
CA GLU A 80 -18.53 3.96 21.56
C GLU A 80 -18.47 2.46 21.23
N ARG A 81 -17.44 1.76 21.69
CA ARG A 81 -17.12 0.38 21.29
C ARG A 81 -18.26 -0.61 21.44
N GLU A 82 -19.05 -0.53 22.53
CA GLU A 82 -20.21 -1.41 22.73
C GLU A 82 -21.27 -1.27 21.63
N ARG A 83 -21.31 -0.11 20.96
CA ARG A 83 -22.18 0.19 19.84
C ARG A 83 -21.50 0.06 18.48
N ALA A 84 -20.19 -0.26 18.45
CA ALA A 84 -19.42 -0.29 17.22
C ALA A 84 -19.99 -1.27 16.19
N THR A 85 -20.48 -2.43 16.63
CA THR A 85 -21.13 -3.46 15.78
C THR A 85 -22.41 -2.95 15.14
N GLU A 86 -23.26 -2.24 15.91
CA GLU A 86 -24.50 -1.65 15.41
C GLU A 86 -24.21 -0.53 14.42
N ILE A 87 -23.29 0.36 14.78
CA ILE A 87 -22.82 1.47 13.93
C ILE A 87 -22.24 0.93 12.62
N ALA A 88 -21.42 -0.13 12.65
CA ALA A 88 -20.84 -0.73 11.45
C ALA A 88 -21.92 -1.31 10.52
N ARG A 89 -22.94 -2.02 11.06
CA ARG A 89 -24.05 -2.54 10.25
C ARG A 89 -24.82 -1.43 9.57
N GLU A 90 -25.13 -0.33 10.27
CA GLU A 90 -25.79 0.83 9.69
C GLU A 90 -24.92 1.45 8.57
N LYS A 91 -23.61 1.55 8.77
CA LYS A 91 -22.69 2.16 7.81
C LYS A 91 -22.44 1.30 6.59
N VAL A 92 -22.33 -0.01 6.72
CA VAL A 92 -22.31 -0.93 5.57
C VAL A 92 -23.56 -0.76 4.73
N SER A 93 -24.73 -0.63 5.35
CA SER A 93 -25.99 -0.36 4.63
C SER A 93 -25.94 1.01 3.89
N LEU A 94 -25.38 2.05 4.51
CA LEU A 94 -25.21 3.37 3.91
C LEU A 94 -24.21 3.32 2.74
N LEU A 95 -23.06 2.68 2.91
CA LEU A 95 -22.04 2.52 1.87
C LEU A 95 -22.61 1.75 0.65
N LYS A 96 -23.42 0.72 0.86
CA LYS A 96 -24.14 0.03 -0.21
C LYS A 96 -25.11 0.94 -0.98
N LYS A 97 -25.84 1.81 -0.26
CA LYS A 97 -26.71 2.81 -0.91
C LYS A 97 -25.89 3.80 -1.73
N LEU A 98 -24.73 4.21 -1.19
CA LEU A 98 -23.82 5.12 -1.89
C LEU A 98 -23.23 4.49 -3.15
N ILE A 99 -22.82 3.21 -3.13
CA ILE A 99 -22.38 2.46 -4.32
C ILE A 99 -23.49 2.44 -5.38
N LYS A 100 -24.73 2.11 -4.99
CA LYS A 100 -25.86 2.12 -5.91
C LYS A 100 -26.10 3.51 -6.52
N PHE A 101 -25.96 4.55 -5.71
CA PHE A 101 -26.13 5.94 -6.18
C PHE A 101 -25.03 6.34 -7.16
N ILE A 102 -23.77 5.98 -6.90
CA ILE A 102 -22.63 6.17 -7.81
C ILE A 102 -22.88 5.45 -9.14
N ASP A 103 -23.39 4.22 -9.10
CA ASP A 103 -23.76 3.45 -10.29
C ASP A 103 -24.81 4.17 -11.14
N VAL A 104 -25.84 4.75 -10.51
CA VAL A 104 -26.86 5.53 -11.21
C VAL A 104 -26.26 6.80 -11.83
N CYS A 105 -25.42 7.52 -11.10
CA CYS A 105 -24.70 8.69 -11.60
C CYS A 105 -23.81 8.34 -12.81
N SER A 106 -23.11 7.21 -12.75
CA SER A 106 -22.25 6.72 -13.86
C SER A 106 -23.07 6.46 -15.13
N ILE A 107 -24.23 5.82 -14.98
CA ILE A 107 -25.14 5.58 -16.12
C ILE A 107 -25.65 6.90 -16.70
N PHE A 108 -26.02 7.85 -15.83
CA PHE A 108 -26.50 9.17 -16.29
C PHE A 108 -25.42 9.93 -17.08
N VAL A 109 -24.18 9.95 -16.58
CA VAL A 109 -23.03 10.56 -17.29
C VAL A 109 -22.82 9.88 -18.64
N LEU A 110 -22.88 8.56 -18.69
CA LEU A 110 -22.69 7.79 -19.90
C LEU A 110 -23.75 8.13 -20.96
N ILE A 111 -25.02 8.19 -20.54
CA ILE A 111 -26.14 8.59 -21.44
C ILE A 111 -25.93 10.03 -21.95
N SER A 112 -25.53 10.96 -21.07
CA SER A 112 -25.27 12.35 -21.41
C SER A 112 -24.15 12.50 -22.43
N VAL A 113 -22.99 11.83 -22.19
CA VAL A 113 -21.85 11.84 -23.13
C VAL A 113 -22.24 11.20 -24.47
N SER A 114 -22.95 10.08 -24.45
CA SER A 114 -23.43 9.44 -25.68
C SER A 114 -24.36 10.35 -26.46
N THR A 115 -25.27 11.08 -25.79
CA THR A 115 -26.16 12.05 -26.42
C THR A 115 -25.39 13.22 -27.05
N ILE A 116 -24.35 13.73 -26.34
CA ILE A 116 -23.44 14.76 -26.86
C ILE A 116 -22.77 14.28 -28.15
N ILE A 117 -22.24 13.07 -28.15
CA ILE A 117 -21.59 12.46 -29.33
C ILE A 117 -22.58 12.33 -30.51
N ILE A 118 -23.79 11.83 -30.25
CA ILE A 118 -24.85 11.70 -31.28
C ILE A 118 -25.19 13.07 -31.87
N CYS A 119 -25.43 14.06 -31.02
CA CYS A 119 -25.76 15.43 -31.48
C CYS A 119 -24.62 16.04 -32.30
N PHE A 120 -23.36 15.85 -31.88
CA PHE A 120 -22.19 16.33 -32.60
C PHE A 120 -22.08 15.74 -34.00
N PHE A 121 -22.14 14.41 -34.14
CA PHE A 121 -22.07 13.74 -35.44
C PHE A 121 -23.26 14.08 -36.32
N ALA A 122 -24.44 14.28 -35.75
CA ALA A 122 -25.61 14.71 -36.46
C ALA A 122 -25.47 16.14 -37.03
N LEU A 123 -24.75 17.04 -36.33
CA LEU A 123 -24.52 18.42 -36.79
C LEU A 123 -23.43 18.51 -37.87
N VAL A 124 -22.38 17.68 -37.78
CA VAL A 124 -21.26 17.69 -38.73
C VAL A 124 -21.70 17.18 -40.09
N GLY A 125 -22.74 16.34 -40.19
CA GLY A 125 -23.39 15.89 -41.41
C GLY A 125 -22.53 15.10 -42.40
N GLY A 126 -23.05 14.03 -43.00
CA GLY A 126 -22.37 13.25 -44.02
C GLY A 126 -22.10 11.81 -43.67
N GLU A 127 -21.26 11.12 -44.43
CA GLU A 127 -20.92 9.70 -44.31
C GLU A 127 -20.26 9.32 -42.96
N GLY A 128 -19.81 10.31 -42.16
CA GLY A 128 -19.23 10.13 -40.84
C GLY A 128 -20.23 9.81 -39.72
N SER A 129 -21.54 9.91 -39.94
CA SER A 129 -22.55 9.65 -38.89
C SER A 129 -22.54 8.20 -38.37
N GLY A 130 -22.09 7.24 -39.20
CA GLY A 130 -21.89 5.85 -38.78
C GLY A 130 -20.76 5.63 -37.77
N ALA A 131 -19.79 6.55 -37.69
CA ALA A 131 -18.64 6.43 -36.74
C ALA A 131 -19.05 6.68 -35.27
N CYS A 132 -20.20 7.30 -34.99
CA CYS A 132 -20.68 7.52 -33.64
C CYS A 132 -20.98 6.20 -32.88
N LEU A 133 -21.49 5.19 -33.59
CA LEU A 133 -21.86 3.91 -32.99
C LEU A 133 -20.66 3.12 -32.47
N PRO A 134 -19.54 2.95 -33.21
CA PRO A 134 -18.32 2.34 -32.66
C PRO A 134 -17.74 3.10 -31.47
N ILE A 135 -17.77 4.44 -31.47
CA ILE A 135 -17.26 5.27 -30.37
C ILE A 135 -18.13 5.07 -29.12
N ILE A 136 -19.46 5.11 -29.26
CA ILE A 136 -20.39 4.87 -28.16
C ILE A 136 -20.23 3.45 -27.64
N PHE A 137 -20.13 2.45 -28.52
CA PHE A 137 -19.88 1.06 -28.13
C PHE A 137 -18.53 0.91 -27.38
N GLY A 138 -17.47 1.57 -27.87
CA GLY A 138 -16.17 1.61 -27.21
C GLY A 138 -16.23 2.22 -25.81
N LEU A 139 -16.99 3.31 -25.61
CA LEU A 139 -17.22 3.91 -24.30
C LEU A 139 -17.99 2.98 -23.36
N TYR A 140 -19.03 2.29 -23.84
CA TYR A 140 -19.76 1.30 -23.04
C TYR A 140 -18.90 0.09 -22.70
N ALA A 141 -18.13 -0.41 -23.67
CA ALA A 141 -17.17 -1.50 -23.43
C ALA A 141 -16.10 -1.06 -22.44
N GLY A 142 -15.50 0.12 -22.62
CA GLY A 142 -14.49 0.68 -21.71
C GLY A 142 -15.00 0.77 -20.28
N LEU A 143 -16.18 1.35 -20.07
CA LEU A 143 -16.79 1.43 -18.73
C LEU A 143 -17.19 0.07 -18.16
N TYR A 144 -17.55 -0.91 -19.02
CA TYR A 144 -17.77 -2.28 -18.60
C TYR A 144 -16.49 -2.95 -18.11
N PHE A 145 -15.34 -2.66 -18.75
CA PHE A 145 -14.03 -3.21 -18.34
C PHE A 145 -13.44 -2.50 -17.13
N ILE A 146 -13.76 -1.21 -16.92
CA ILE A 146 -13.32 -0.42 -15.75
C ILE A 146 -14.15 -0.76 -14.49
N ARG A 147 -15.34 -1.37 -14.63
CA ARG A 147 -16.13 -1.78 -13.46
C ARG A 147 -15.40 -2.81 -12.61
N PRO A 148 -15.41 -2.60 -11.27
CA PRO A 148 -14.83 -3.57 -10.35
C PRO A 148 -15.45 -4.95 -10.58
N ARG A 149 -14.69 -5.86 -11.09
CA ARG A 149 -15.04 -7.28 -11.16
C ARG A 149 -14.36 -7.97 -10.00
N SER A 150 -15.06 -8.93 -9.38
CA SER A 150 -14.37 -9.90 -8.52
C SER A 150 -13.30 -10.57 -9.39
N PHE A 151 -12.04 -10.20 -9.18
CA PHE A 151 -10.93 -10.91 -9.79
C PHE A 151 -11.00 -12.35 -9.30
N LYS A 152 -10.99 -13.30 -10.22
CA LYS A 152 -10.61 -14.65 -9.88
C LYS A 152 -9.14 -14.56 -9.51
N ILE A 153 -8.84 -14.77 -8.24
CA ILE A 153 -7.47 -14.89 -7.76
C ILE A 153 -6.84 -16.03 -8.57
N ASN A 154 -5.68 -15.75 -9.19
CA ASN A 154 -4.93 -16.80 -9.87
C ASN A 154 -4.63 -17.91 -8.85
N GLU A 155 -5.18 -19.08 -9.07
CA GLU A 155 -4.89 -20.25 -8.24
C GLU A 155 -3.37 -20.52 -8.30
N SER A 156 -2.76 -20.81 -7.16
CA SER A 156 -1.38 -21.30 -7.08
C SER A 156 -1.22 -22.53 -7.99
N LYS A 157 -0.02 -22.75 -8.52
CA LYS A 157 0.23 -23.91 -9.37
C LYS A 157 -0.10 -25.20 -8.61
N SER A 158 -0.70 -26.17 -9.29
CA SER A 158 -1.18 -27.41 -8.67
C SER A 158 -0.09 -28.24 -7.97
N GLU A 159 1.17 -27.98 -8.28
CA GLU A 159 2.33 -28.71 -7.74
C GLU A 159 2.67 -28.32 -6.28
N ASP A 160 2.21 -27.14 -5.83
CA ASP A 160 2.53 -26.59 -4.50
C ASP A 160 1.60 -27.12 -3.40
N TYR A 161 0.49 -27.77 -3.76
CA TYR A 161 -0.47 -28.27 -2.79
C TYR A 161 -0.04 -29.63 -2.20
N LEU A 162 -0.27 -29.77 -0.88
CA LEU A 162 -0.13 -31.04 -0.19
C LEU A 162 -1.14 -32.05 -0.74
N LYS A 163 -0.70 -33.31 -0.96
CA LYS A 163 -1.62 -34.38 -1.37
C LYS A 163 -2.33 -34.93 -0.13
N GLU A 164 -3.64 -34.95 -0.16
CA GLU A 164 -4.45 -35.44 0.97
C GLU A 164 -4.08 -36.87 1.41
N SER A 165 -3.74 -37.75 0.46
CA SER A 165 -3.29 -39.13 0.77
C SER A 165 -2.06 -39.18 1.67
N ASP A 166 -1.18 -38.17 1.59
CA ASP A 166 0.10 -38.12 2.28
C ASP A 166 0.03 -37.34 3.59
N TYR A 167 -1.03 -36.50 3.75
CA TYR A 167 -1.27 -35.61 4.91
C TYR A 167 -2.69 -35.72 5.45
N PRO A 168 -3.20 -36.94 5.74
CA PRO A 168 -4.60 -37.16 6.11
C PRO A 168 -5.03 -36.47 7.41
N LEU A 169 -4.12 -36.30 8.40
CA LEU A 169 -4.45 -35.69 9.70
C LEU A 169 -4.56 -34.18 9.61
N ILE A 170 -3.72 -33.52 8.80
CA ILE A 170 -3.82 -32.07 8.53
C ILE A 170 -5.12 -31.79 7.76
N TYR A 171 -5.44 -32.59 6.73
CA TYR A 171 -6.69 -32.46 5.98
C TYR A 171 -7.94 -32.76 6.82
N ASP A 172 -7.90 -33.77 7.71
CA ASP A 172 -8.98 -34.07 8.64
C ASP A 172 -9.25 -32.89 9.58
N THR A 173 -8.20 -32.24 10.09
CA THR A 173 -8.33 -31.05 10.92
C THR A 173 -9.02 -29.92 10.16
N ALA A 174 -8.60 -29.66 8.91
CA ALA A 174 -9.20 -28.61 8.08
C ALA A 174 -10.66 -28.91 7.72
N ARG A 175 -11.01 -30.19 7.41
CA ARG A 175 -12.39 -30.57 7.14
C ARG A 175 -13.29 -30.46 8.37
N LYS A 176 -12.80 -30.84 9.54
CA LYS A 176 -13.56 -30.70 10.78
C LYS A 176 -13.91 -29.25 11.05
N ALA A 177 -12.95 -28.32 10.85
CA ALA A 177 -13.19 -26.89 10.99
C ALA A 177 -14.19 -26.37 9.94
N ALA A 178 -13.98 -26.70 8.66
CA ALA A 178 -14.88 -26.32 7.57
C ALA A 178 -16.33 -26.78 7.81
N ASN A 179 -16.51 -28.07 8.10
CA ASN A 179 -17.83 -28.66 8.35
C ASN A 179 -18.54 -28.02 9.56
N ARG A 180 -17.76 -27.62 10.57
CA ARG A 180 -18.31 -27.00 11.79
C ARG A 180 -18.89 -25.61 11.53
N ILE A 181 -18.26 -24.87 10.63
CA ILE A 181 -18.71 -23.53 10.18
C ILE A 181 -19.83 -23.65 9.11
N GLY A 182 -19.95 -24.80 8.45
CA GLY A 182 -20.88 -24.99 7.33
C GLY A 182 -20.28 -24.63 5.98
N CYS A 183 -18.96 -24.67 5.86
CA CYS A 183 -18.23 -24.46 4.62
C CYS A 183 -18.07 -25.77 3.86
N ASP A 184 -18.87 -25.96 2.81
CA ASP A 184 -18.82 -27.13 1.95
C ASP A 184 -17.98 -26.87 0.69
N GLY A 185 -17.06 -27.77 0.37
CA GLY A 185 -16.23 -27.65 -0.85
C GLY A 185 -14.95 -28.47 -0.76
N LYS A 186 -14.21 -28.49 -1.87
CA LYS A 186 -12.89 -29.11 -1.88
C LYS A 186 -11.91 -28.25 -1.13
N ILE A 187 -11.05 -28.88 -0.36
CA ILE A 187 -9.97 -28.23 0.37
C ILE A 187 -8.65 -28.54 -0.34
N LYS A 188 -7.89 -27.49 -0.63
CA LYS A 188 -6.51 -27.54 -1.10
C LYS A 188 -5.63 -26.85 -0.07
N ILE A 189 -4.56 -27.50 0.37
CA ILE A 189 -3.66 -26.95 1.41
C ILE A 189 -2.25 -26.83 0.83
N PHE A 190 -1.62 -25.68 1.04
CA PHE A 190 -0.19 -25.50 0.78
C PHE A 190 0.50 -24.85 1.99
N VAL A 191 1.79 -25.11 2.14
CA VAL A 191 2.60 -24.55 3.22
C VAL A 191 3.46 -23.41 2.68
N SER A 192 3.49 -22.29 3.40
CA SER A 192 4.32 -21.12 3.11
C SER A 192 5.32 -20.88 4.23
N HIS A 193 6.36 -20.10 3.93
CA HIS A 193 7.34 -19.71 4.95
C HIS A 193 6.94 -18.37 5.58
N ASP A 194 5.88 -18.39 6.37
CA ASP A 194 5.39 -17.22 7.10
C ASP A 194 4.79 -17.60 8.47
N PHE A 195 4.35 -16.60 9.21
CA PHE A 195 3.76 -16.71 10.54
C PHE A 195 2.23 -16.71 10.54
N ASN A 196 1.60 -16.81 9.37
CA ASN A 196 0.17 -16.62 9.24
C ASN A 196 -0.54 -17.84 8.64
N ALA A 197 -1.86 -17.90 8.80
CA ALA A 197 -2.74 -18.77 8.03
C ALA A 197 -3.75 -17.92 7.27
N SER A 198 -4.25 -18.41 6.14
CA SER A 198 -5.32 -17.74 5.41
C SER A 198 -6.11 -18.71 4.56
N ILE A 199 -7.39 -18.39 4.34
CA ILE A 199 -8.29 -19.18 3.49
C ILE A 199 -8.83 -18.30 2.37
N LEU A 200 -8.72 -18.80 1.14
CA LEU A 200 -9.26 -18.15 -0.05
C LEU A 200 -10.35 -19.03 -0.66
N THR A 201 -11.47 -18.42 -1.01
CA THR A 201 -12.52 -19.10 -1.78
C THR A 201 -12.08 -19.23 -3.23
N ILE A 202 -12.02 -20.47 -3.73
CA ILE A 202 -11.70 -20.82 -5.12
C ILE A 202 -12.94 -21.34 -5.85
N SER A 203 -12.81 -21.68 -7.14
CA SER A 203 -13.96 -22.06 -7.99
C SER A 203 -14.73 -23.29 -7.50
N ASP A 204 -14.06 -24.25 -6.85
CA ASP A 204 -14.59 -25.54 -6.41
C ASP A 204 -14.44 -25.81 -4.91
N GLY A 205 -14.12 -24.78 -4.12
CA GLY A 205 -13.95 -24.93 -2.67
C GLY A 205 -13.03 -23.87 -2.06
N TYR A 206 -12.02 -24.30 -1.32
CA TYR A 206 -11.15 -23.46 -0.51
C TYR A 206 -9.68 -23.80 -0.72
N SER A 207 -8.85 -22.77 -0.83
CA SER A 207 -7.40 -22.86 -0.80
C SER A 207 -6.90 -22.33 0.55
N ILE A 208 -6.28 -23.19 1.34
CA ILE A 208 -5.75 -22.89 2.67
C ILE A 208 -4.24 -22.72 2.55
N ARG A 209 -3.73 -21.58 3.00
CA ARG A 209 -2.31 -21.34 3.21
C ARG A 209 -1.99 -21.51 4.69
N LEU A 210 -1.01 -22.35 5.01
CA LEU A 210 -0.53 -22.57 6.36
C LEU A 210 0.93 -22.16 6.46
N GLY A 211 1.24 -21.22 7.36
CA GLY A 211 2.61 -20.83 7.62
C GLY A 211 3.39 -21.93 8.34
N SER A 212 4.65 -22.13 7.96
CA SER A 212 5.51 -23.13 8.59
C SER A 212 5.74 -22.87 10.09
N TYR A 213 5.77 -21.59 10.49
CA TYR A 213 5.86 -21.22 11.90
C TYR A 213 4.62 -21.64 12.71
N ILE A 214 3.43 -21.57 12.11
CA ILE A 214 2.19 -22.08 12.73
C ILE A 214 2.28 -23.59 12.90
N LEU A 215 2.60 -24.31 11.82
CA LEU A 215 2.67 -25.77 11.85
C LEU A 215 3.71 -26.30 12.85
N ASP A 216 4.86 -25.60 12.97
CA ASP A 216 5.97 -26.04 13.83
C ASP A 216 5.78 -25.70 15.32
N ASN A 217 4.95 -24.68 15.63
CA ASN A 217 4.81 -24.15 17.01
C ASN A 217 3.43 -24.33 17.61
N MET A 218 2.49 -24.91 16.88
CA MET A 218 1.11 -25.10 17.35
C MET A 218 0.71 -26.56 17.35
N SER A 219 -0.07 -26.95 18.34
CA SER A 219 -0.68 -28.27 18.39
C SER A 219 -1.77 -28.40 17.33
N ARG A 220 -2.18 -29.65 17.06
CA ARG A 220 -3.30 -29.94 16.16
C ARG A 220 -4.59 -29.25 16.59
N GLU A 221 -4.83 -29.13 17.89
CA GLU A 221 -6.03 -28.46 18.42
C GLU A 221 -5.92 -26.94 18.29
N GLU A 222 -4.73 -26.35 18.43
CA GLU A 222 -4.50 -24.93 18.15
C GLU A 222 -4.70 -24.65 16.65
N LEU A 223 -4.18 -25.52 15.75
CA LEU A 223 -4.42 -25.41 14.31
C LEU A 223 -5.92 -25.51 13.98
N TYR A 224 -6.68 -26.38 14.68
CA TYR A 224 -8.12 -26.45 14.50
C TYR A 224 -8.83 -25.12 14.85
N ASN A 225 -8.41 -24.46 15.95
CA ASN A 225 -8.95 -23.15 16.33
C ASN A 225 -8.60 -22.05 15.31
N ILE A 226 -7.36 -22.02 14.78
CA ILE A 226 -7.00 -21.11 13.68
C ILE A 226 -7.91 -21.32 12.47
N LEU A 227 -8.10 -22.56 12.07
CA LEU A 227 -8.93 -22.89 10.91
C LEU A 227 -10.41 -22.57 11.13
N LEU A 228 -10.95 -22.71 12.34
CA LEU A 228 -12.29 -22.21 12.69
C LEU A 228 -12.39 -20.69 12.48
N HIS A 229 -11.40 -19.95 12.95
CA HIS A 229 -11.30 -18.49 12.78
C HIS A 229 -11.27 -18.12 11.30
N GLU A 230 -10.38 -18.73 10.53
CA GLU A 230 -10.23 -18.44 9.10
C GLU A 230 -11.47 -18.83 8.27
N PHE A 231 -12.10 -19.97 8.55
CA PHE A 231 -13.35 -20.36 7.89
C PHE A 231 -14.51 -19.42 8.25
N ALA A 232 -14.55 -18.88 9.46
CA ALA A 232 -15.56 -17.89 9.84
C ALA A 232 -15.46 -16.59 9.03
N HIS A 233 -14.26 -16.21 8.56
CA HIS A 233 -14.08 -15.07 7.67
C HIS A 233 -14.67 -15.29 6.27
N VAL A 234 -14.69 -16.52 5.77
CA VAL A 234 -15.21 -16.84 4.43
C VAL A 234 -16.68 -17.26 4.42
N ASP A 235 -17.35 -17.32 5.58
CA ASP A 235 -18.80 -17.60 5.67
C ASP A 235 -19.59 -16.56 4.84
N GLU A 236 -20.55 -17.04 4.05
CA GLU A 236 -21.41 -16.21 3.17
C GLU A 236 -22.18 -15.12 3.91
N LYS A 237 -22.38 -15.23 5.23
CA LYS A 237 -23.02 -14.20 6.05
C LYS A 237 -22.24 -12.87 6.05
N ASN A 238 -20.95 -12.91 5.77
CA ASN A 238 -20.07 -11.74 5.67
C ASN A 238 -19.93 -11.16 4.24
N ASP A 239 -20.62 -11.75 3.24
CA ASP A 239 -20.55 -11.31 1.80
C ASP A 239 -20.85 -9.81 1.60
N GLU A 240 -21.59 -9.19 2.50
CA GLU A 240 -21.93 -7.77 2.40
C GLU A 240 -20.77 -6.84 2.70
N ILE A 241 -19.95 -7.15 3.70
CA ILE A 241 -18.76 -6.37 4.06
C ILE A 241 -17.67 -6.61 3.02
N ASN A 242 -17.45 -7.86 2.62
CA ASN A 242 -16.51 -8.23 1.57
C ASN A 242 -16.78 -7.49 0.25
N LYS A 243 -18.05 -7.26 -0.11
CA LYS A 243 -18.42 -6.46 -1.30
C LYS A 243 -18.04 -5.00 -1.17
N VAL A 244 -18.23 -4.41 0.00
CA VAL A 244 -17.87 -3.00 0.26
C VAL A 244 -16.35 -2.85 0.25
N THR A 245 -15.62 -3.76 0.90
CA THR A 245 -14.15 -3.78 0.93
C THR A 245 -13.55 -3.94 -0.48
N THR A 246 -14.06 -4.91 -1.25
CA THR A 246 -13.61 -5.11 -2.65
C THR A 246 -13.84 -3.86 -3.49
N TYR A 247 -14.98 -3.19 -3.33
CA TYR A 247 -15.25 -1.96 -4.08
C TYR A 247 -14.32 -0.81 -3.66
N ALA A 248 -14.01 -0.69 -2.38
CA ALA A 248 -13.10 0.33 -1.87
C ALA A 248 -11.66 0.13 -2.38
N ASN A 249 -11.14 -1.10 -2.30
CA ASN A 249 -9.80 -1.44 -2.78
C ASN A 249 -9.65 -1.13 -4.28
N LEU A 250 -10.66 -1.48 -5.07
CA LEU A 250 -10.67 -1.18 -6.50
C LEU A 250 -10.70 0.32 -6.82
N LEU A 251 -11.34 1.14 -5.97
CA LEU A 251 -11.28 2.59 -6.12
C LEU A 251 -9.92 3.16 -5.76
N GLN A 252 -9.25 2.60 -4.75
CA GLN A 252 -7.90 3.01 -4.35
C GLN A 252 -6.86 2.64 -5.42
N GLU A 253 -6.91 1.42 -5.97
CA GLU A 253 -6.02 0.97 -7.04
C GLU A 253 -6.16 1.77 -8.35
N ASN A 254 -7.34 2.36 -8.61
CA ASN A 254 -7.66 3.09 -9.83
C ASN A 254 -7.65 4.63 -9.67
N ASP A 255 -7.05 5.17 -8.62
CA ASP A 255 -7.07 6.63 -8.35
C ASP A 255 -6.38 7.47 -9.45
N SER A 256 -5.50 6.88 -10.26
CA SER A 256 -4.84 7.49 -11.43
C SER A 256 -5.64 7.43 -12.74
N SER A 257 -6.83 6.82 -12.75
CA SER A 257 -7.61 6.56 -13.95
C SER A 257 -8.56 7.71 -14.34
N VAL A 258 -9.20 7.58 -15.51
CA VAL A 258 -10.26 8.48 -16.04
C VAL A 258 -11.37 8.79 -15.01
N LEU A 259 -11.51 7.98 -13.95
CA LEU A 259 -12.41 8.19 -12.83
C LEU A 259 -12.07 9.45 -12.01
N SER A 260 -10.82 9.90 -12.03
CA SER A 260 -10.36 11.10 -11.30
C SER A 260 -10.97 12.41 -11.80
N VAL A 261 -11.49 12.44 -13.03
CA VAL A 261 -12.16 13.61 -13.65
C VAL A 261 -13.66 13.44 -13.85
N ALA A 262 -14.24 12.36 -13.31
CA ALA A 262 -15.69 12.14 -13.46
C ALA A 262 -16.51 13.17 -12.66
N PRO A 263 -17.70 13.59 -13.15
CA PRO A 263 -18.55 14.54 -12.44
C PRO A 263 -18.96 14.11 -11.03
N TYR A 264 -18.84 12.83 -10.69
CA TYR A 264 -19.16 12.25 -9.39
C TYR A 264 -17.92 11.95 -8.51
N ILE A 265 -16.75 12.50 -8.85
CA ILE A 265 -15.51 12.28 -8.09
C ILE A 265 -15.63 12.61 -6.59
N TYR A 266 -16.45 13.61 -6.23
CA TYR A 266 -16.75 13.91 -4.83
C TYR A 266 -17.41 12.73 -4.11
N LEU A 267 -18.30 12.01 -4.78
CA LEU A 267 -18.98 10.84 -4.20
C LEU A 267 -18.01 9.68 -4.00
N HIS A 268 -17.04 9.50 -4.90
CA HIS A 268 -15.96 8.53 -4.73
C HIS A 268 -15.07 8.89 -3.54
N ALA A 269 -14.60 10.14 -3.45
CA ALA A 269 -13.78 10.58 -2.33
C ALA A 269 -14.51 10.43 -0.99
N LYS A 270 -15.82 10.79 -0.96
CA LYS A 270 -16.65 10.58 0.21
C LYS A 270 -16.81 9.09 0.55
N PHE A 271 -17.01 8.23 -0.45
CA PHE A 271 -17.13 6.79 -0.23
C PHE A 271 -15.83 6.22 0.36
N VAL A 272 -14.68 6.53 -0.25
CA VAL A 272 -13.37 6.06 0.21
C VAL A 272 -13.12 6.54 1.64
N PHE A 273 -13.39 7.80 1.93
CA PHE A 273 -13.24 8.34 3.29
C PHE A 273 -14.12 7.64 4.31
N GLU A 274 -15.42 7.54 4.03
CA GLU A 274 -16.37 6.85 4.92
C GLU A 274 -15.97 5.38 5.10
N PHE A 275 -15.51 4.71 4.03
CA PHE A 275 -15.01 3.35 4.12
C PHE A 275 -13.77 3.27 5.03
N LEU A 276 -12.75 4.11 4.81
CA LEU A 276 -11.52 4.11 5.61
C LEU A 276 -11.79 4.40 7.09
N CYS A 277 -12.77 5.26 7.39
CA CYS A 277 -13.20 5.51 8.76
C CYS A 277 -13.85 4.29 9.42
N TYR A 278 -14.60 3.49 8.64
CA TYR A 278 -15.34 2.33 9.14
C TYR A 278 -14.64 1.00 8.88
N GLN A 279 -13.59 0.96 8.07
CA GLN A 279 -12.84 -0.26 7.75
C GLN A 279 -12.37 -0.95 9.02
N TYR A 280 -11.82 -0.19 9.95
CA TYR A 280 -11.39 -0.68 11.25
C TYR A 280 -12.53 -1.34 12.03
N VAL A 281 -13.69 -0.68 12.12
CA VAL A 281 -14.87 -1.24 12.82
C VAL A 281 -15.40 -2.47 12.10
N CYS A 282 -15.40 -2.47 10.77
CA CYS A 282 -15.77 -3.65 9.98
C CYS A 282 -14.80 -4.82 10.20
N SER A 283 -13.50 -4.54 10.26
CA SER A 283 -12.48 -5.56 10.57
C SER A 283 -12.68 -6.13 11.98
N LEU A 284 -12.88 -5.28 12.98
CA LEU A 284 -13.18 -5.73 14.35
C LEU A 284 -14.43 -6.63 14.42
N MET A 285 -15.47 -6.33 13.64
CA MET A 285 -16.67 -7.18 13.59
C MET A 285 -16.38 -8.56 12.99
N HIS A 286 -15.55 -8.61 11.95
CA HIS A 286 -15.12 -9.87 11.35
C HIS A 286 -14.32 -10.68 12.35
N GLU A 287 -13.42 -10.03 13.08
CA GLU A 287 -12.61 -10.66 14.11
C GLU A 287 -13.48 -11.16 15.28
N ASP A 288 -14.42 -10.35 15.77
CA ASP A 288 -15.35 -10.74 16.83
C ASP A 288 -16.22 -11.94 16.40
N ALA A 289 -16.63 -12.00 15.14
CA ALA A 289 -17.38 -13.14 14.60
C ALA A 289 -16.50 -14.40 14.51
N ALA A 290 -15.24 -14.25 14.07
CA ALA A 290 -14.30 -15.35 13.98
C ALA A 290 -13.87 -15.85 15.37
N ASP A 291 -13.63 -14.96 16.34
CA ASP A 291 -13.36 -15.32 17.73
C ASP A 291 -14.57 -15.98 18.40
N THR A 292 -15.79 -15.57 18.05
CA THR A 292 -17.01 -16.23 18.50
C THR A 292 -17.09 -17.66 17.98
N ALA A 293 -16.69 -17.92 16.73
CA ALA A 293 -16.63 -19.29 16.20
C ALA A 293 -15.63 -20.16 16.96
N MET A 294 -14.46 -19.62 17.33
CA MET A 294 -13.50 -20.33 18.18
C MET A 294 -14.08 -20.64 19.56
N ARG A 295 -14.78 -19.69 20.18
CA ARG A 295 -15.41 -19.86 21.48
C ARG A 295 -16.51 -20.91 21.47
N GLU A 296 -17.36 -20.92 20.42
CA GLU A 296 -18.54 -21.80 20.36
C GLU A 296 -18.22 -23.21 19.86
N TYR A 297 -17.24 -23.32 18.95
CA TYR A 297 -16.95 -24.57 18.24
C TYR A 297 -15.57 -25.16 18.55
N GLY A 298 -14.68 -24.35 19.13
CA GLY A 298 -13.35 -24.75 19.56
C GLY A 298 -13.25 -24.95 21.07
N ASN A 299 -12.03 -24.81 21.57
CA ASN A 299 -11.73 -24.80 22.99
C ASN A 299 -11.15 -23.42 23.37
N PRO A 300 -11.83 -22.61 24.21
CA PRO A 300 -11.37 -21.26 24.56
C PRO A 300 -9.98 -21.20 25.16
N ASP A 301 -9.57 -22.15 26.02
CA ASP A 301 -8.23 -22.14 26.63
C ASP A 301 -7.15 -22.43 25.57
N ILE A 302 -7.42 -23.32 24.63
CA ILE A 302 -6.52 -23.64 23.51
C ILE A 302 -6.45 -22.45 22.53
N ALA A 303 -7.59 -21.82 22.25
CA ALA A 303 -7.65 -20.61 21.44
C ALA A 303 -6.85 -19.46 22.06
N ALA A 304 -6.92 -19.28 23.39
CA ALA A 304 -6.13 -18.29 24.11
C ALA A 304 -4.63 -18.58 24.01
N SER A 305 -4.20 -19.86 24.18
CA SER A 305 -2.80 -20.26 23.97
C SER A 305 -2.32 -19.96 22.56
N MET A 306 -3.12 -20.28 21.56
CA MET A 306 -2.86 -20.00 20.15
C MET A 306 -2.68 -18.50 19.89
N LEU A 307 -3.58 -17.63 20.40
CA LEU A 307 -3.48 -16.17 20.24
C LEU A 307 -2.17 -15.62 20.83
N ILE A 308 -1.75 -16.12 22.00
CA ILE A 308 -0.47 -15.75 22.62
C ILE A 308 0.70 -16.17 21.73
N LYS A 309 0.71 -17.38 21.18
CA LYS A 309 1.76 -17.87 20.29
C LYS A 309 1.83 -17.07 18.97
N LEU A 310 0.67 -16.69 18.42
CA LEU A 310 0.63 -15.80 17.25
C LEU A 310 1.26 -14.44 17.57
N LYS A 311 0.96 -13.86 18.74
CA LYS A 311 1.58 -12.59 19.16
C LYS A 311 3.09 -12.71 19.37
N PHE A 312 3.56 -13.82 19.86
CA PHE A 312 5.00 -14.07 19.96
C PHE A 312 5.70 -14.01 18.61
N SER A 313 5.03 -14.43 17.53
CA SER A 313 5.58 -14.29 16.18
C SER A 313 5.70 -12.84 15.71
N GLU A 314 4.75 -11.98 16.08
CA GLU A 314 4.82 -10.54 15.79
C GLU A 314 5.94 -9.87 16.59
N LEU A 315 6.06 -10.19 17.88
CA LEU A 315 7.12 -9.65 18.75
C LEU A 315 8.51 -10.13 18.30
N TYR A 316 8.63 -11.39 17.85
CA TYR A 316 9.86 -11.88 17.24
C TYR A 316 10.25 -11.09 15.99
N GLN A 317 9.28 -10.82 15.10
CA GLN A 317 9.52 -10.03 13.90
C GLN A 317 9.90 -8.57 14.24
N TRP A 318 9.31 -8.01 15.30
CA TRP A 318 9.67 -6.68 15.81
C TRP A 318 11.13 -6.63 16.31
N GLU A 319 11.56 -7.62 17.08
CA GLU A 319 12.93 -7.70 17.60
C GLU A 319 13.96 -8.10 16.54
N ARG A 320 13.54 -8.59 15.38
CA ARG A 320 14.45 -9.07 14.35
C ARG A 320 15.39 -7.96 13.86
N GLY A 321 16.69 -8.29 13.71
CA GLY A 321 17.72 -7.30 13.37
C GLY A 321 18.30 -6.55 14.56
N THR A 322 17.87 -6.84 15.80
CA THR A 322 18.48 -6.25 17.02
C THR A 322 19.50 -7.15 17.70
N TYR A 323 19.72 -8.35 17.19
CA TYR A 323 20.68 -9.34 17.69
C TYR A 323 21.42 -10.01 16.53
N ASP A 324 22.61 -10.50 16.82
CA ASP A 324 23.43 -11.18 15.82
C ASP A 324 22.75 -12.50 15.41
N GLU A 325 22.44 -12.62 14.14
CA GLU A 325 21.95 -13.87 13.49
C GLU A 325 23.00 -14.34 12.47
N GLU A 326 23.07 -15.66 12.25
CA GLU A 326 23.88 -16.17 11.16
C GLU A 326 23.23 -15.84 9.82
N ASN A 327 23.98 -15.25 8.90
CA ASN A 327 23.47 -15.00 7.57
C ASN A 327 23.41 -16.31 6.77
N ILE A 328 22.21 -16.76 6.43
CA ILE A 328 21.98 -18.01 5.67
C ILE A 328 22.62 -17.99 4.28
N PHE A 329 22.97 -16.81 3.75
CA PHE A 329 23.61 -16.62 2.44
C PHE A 329 25.15 -16.58 2.54
N GLU A 330 25.75 -16.78 3.71
CA GLU A 330 27.20 -16.87 3.87
C GLU A 330 27.79 -18.07 3.13
N SER A 331 27.07 -19.20 3.12
CA SER A 331 27.48 -20.42 2.40
C SER A 331 27.58 -20.18 0.88
N GLU A 332 28.53 -20.85 0.20
CA GLU A 332 28.65 -20.81 -1.26
C GLU A 332 27.48 -21.49 -1.96
N THR A 333 26.81 -22.40 -1.28
CA THR A 333 25.65 -23.14 -1.77
C THR A 333 24.50 -22.99 -0.77
N LEU A 334 23.27 -23.06 -1.29
CA LEU A 334 22.08 -23.01 -0.44
C LEU A 334 22.13 -24.14 0.60
N ILE A 335 22.06 -23.76 1.86
CA ILE A 335 22.10 -24.69 2.99
C ILE A 335 20.88 -25.60 3.05
N ASP A 336 21.07 -26.81 3.55
CA ASP A 336 19.99 -27.82 3.55
C ASP A 336 18.84 -27.49 4.50
N ASP A 337 19.08 -26.75 5.56
CA ASP A 337 18.11 -26.39 6.59
C ASP A 337 17.68 -24.90 6.53
N CYS A 338 17.68 -24.31 5.32
CA CYS A 338 17.38 -22.88 5.10
C CYS A 338 16.01 -22.44 5.66
N ILE A 339 15.05 -23.34 5.81
CA ILE A 339 13.73 -23.07 6.40
C ILE A 339 13.72 -23.48 7.89
N ARG A 340 14.29 -24.60 8.23
CA ARG A 340 14.27 -25.11 9.62
C ARG A 340 15.15 -24.32 10.58
N ARG A 341 16.21 -23.70 10.08
CA ARG A 341 17.10 -22.88 10.91
C ARG A 341 16.37 -21.64 11.47
N PRO A 342 15.68 -20.82 10.68
CA PRO A 342 14.83 -19.74 11.19
C PRO A 342 13.72 -20.21 12.16
N LEU A 343 13.13 -21.39 11.93
CA LEU A 343 12.14 -21.96 12.85
C LEU A 343 12.76 -22.28 14.23
N ARG A 344 14.00 -22.83 14.25
CA ARG A 344 14.73 -23.05 15.52
C ARG A 344 15.06 -21.75 16.22
N TRP A 345 15.55 -20.73 15.51
CA TRP A 345 15.83 -19.41 16.08
C TRP A 345 14.58 -18.80 16.73
N PHE A 346 13.43 -18.91 16.09
CA PHE A 346 12.18 -18.46 16.68
C PHE A 346 11.86 -19.21 17.98
N LYS A 347 11.99 -20.55 18.01
CA LYS A 347 11.76 -21.35 19.23
C LYS A 347 12.68 -20.96 20.36
N ASP A 348 13.96 -20.83 20.08
CA ASP A 348 14.98 -20.46 21.06
C ASP A 348 14.69 -19.05 21.62
N ARG A 349 14.31 -18.13 20.76
CA ARG A 349 13.96 -16.76 21.14
C ARG A 349 12.66 -16.72 21.95
N MET A 350 11.66 -17.46 21.56
CA MET A 350 10.40 -17.58 22.30
C MET A 350 10.62 -18.10 23.72
N GLU A 351 11.47 -19.10 23.92
CA GLU A 351 11.78 -19.58 25.27
C GLU A 351 12.55 -18.55 26.09
N LEU A 352 13.49 -17.84 25.46
CA LEU A 352 14.30 -16.81 26.14
C LEU A 352 13.45 -15.60 26.56
N ARG A 353 12.53 -15.14 25.70
CA ARG A 353 11.76 -13.90 25.88
C ARG A 353 10.36 -14.11 26.42
N ARG A 354 9.99 -15.34 26.72
CA ARG A 354 8.61 -15.75 27.07
C ARG A 354 7.93 -14.89 28.13
N SER A 355 8.64 -14.61 29.23
CA SER A 355 8.08 -13.81 30.35
C SER A 355 7.85 -12.36 29.95
N ASP A 356 8.82 -11.77 29.25
CA ASP A 356 8.77 -10.38 28.82
C ASP A 356 7.66 -10.18 27.78
N TRP A 357 7.53 -11.10 26.81
CA TRP A 357 6.50 -11.04 25.79
C TRP A 357 5.08 -11.23 26.36
N ILE A 358 4.91 -12.04 27.41
CA ILE A 358 3.61 -12.14 28.10
C ILE A 358 3.27 -10.79 28.78
N GLU A 359 4.22 -10.14 29.43
CA GLU A 359 4.01 -8.82 30.04
C GLU A 359 3.64 -7.75 28.99
N MET A 360 4.27 -7.78 27.81
CA MET A 360 3.94 -6.90 26.70
C MET A 360 2.52 -7.11 26.17
N ILE A 361 2.05 -8.37 26.06
CA ILE A 361 0.67 -8.69 25.67
C ILE A 361 -0.34 -8.06 26.65
N ASP A 362 -0.02 -8.03 27.94
CA ASP A 362 -0.89 -7.44 28.95
C ASP A 362 -0.94 -5.90 28.88
N SER A 363 0.12 -5.27 28.41
CA SER A 363 0.23 -3.82 28.27
C SER A 363 -0.19 -3.26 26.91
N GLU A 364 -0.28 -4.10 25.89
CA GLU A 364 -0.58 -3.73 24.50
C GLU A 364 -1.85 -2.87 24.37
N ILE A 365 -1.78 -1.84 23.53
CA ILE A 365 -2.93 -0.99 23.15
C ILE A 365 -3.21 -1.10 21.65
N ILE A 366 -4.44 -0.77 21.27
CA ILE A 366 -4.88 -0.90 19.87
C ILE A 366 -4.17 0.13 18.99
N SER A 367 -3.45 -0.35 17.97
CA SER A 367 -2.87 0.47 16.92
C SER A 367 -3.97 1.14 16.07
N ARG A 368 -3.64 2.30 15.51
CA ARG A 368 -4.49 3.03 14.55
C ARG A 368 -4.85 2.20 13.31
N ASN A 369 -3.91 1.38 12.86
CA ASN A 369 -4.05 0.58 11.63
C ASN A 369 -4.31 -0.90 11.95
N ALA A 370 -4.59 -1.24 13.23
CA ALA A 370 -4.83 -2.62 13.63
C ALA A 370 -6.04 -3.19 12.89
N THR A 371 -5.86 -4.34 12.29
CA THR A 371 -6.95 -5.14 11.72
C THR A 371 -7.65 -5.98 12.78
N HIS A 372 -7.00 -6.19 13.92
CA HIS A 372 -7.46 -7.01 15.03
C HIS A 372 -7.53 -6.22 16.35
N SER A 373 -8.34 -6.66 17.29
CA SER A 373 -8.29 -6.25 18.70
C SER A 373 -6.98 -6.74 19.33
N THR A 374 -6.56 -6.14 20.47
CA THR A 374 -5.39 -6.67 21.20
C THR A 374 -5.62 -8.12 21.62
N VAL A 375 -4.54 -8.88 21.76
CA VAL A 375 -4.63 -10.29 22.18
C VAL A 375 -5.35 -10.43 23.51
N LYS A 376 -5.08 -9.54 24.47
CA LYS A 376 -5.77 -9.50 25.76
C LYS A 376 -7.28 -9.37 25.60
N MET A 377 -7.76 -8.45 24.78
CA MET A 377 -9.19 -8.23 24.53
C MET A 377 -9.84 -9.43 23.85
N ARG A 378 -9.15 -10.09 22.92
CA ARG A 378 -9.63 -11.32 22.27
C ARG A 378 -9.74 -12.47 23.28
N ILE A 379 -8.75 -12.65 24.15
CA ILE A 379 -8.76 -13.65 25.22
C ILE A 379 -9.91 -13.41 26.21
N GLU A 380 -10.15 -12.16 26.59
CA GLU A 380 -11.30 -11.79 27.44
C GLU A 380 -12.64 -12.10 26.75
N ALA A 381 -12.76 -11.86 25.43
CA ALA A 381 -13.93 -12.19 24.63
C ALA A 381 -14.18 -13.70 24.51
N LEU A 382 -13.11 -14.51 24.54
CA LEU A 382 -13.21 -15.97 24.64
C LEU A 382 -13.72 -16.43 26.03
N GLY A 383 -13.75 -15.55 27.04
CA GLY A 383 -14.15 -15.88 28.41
C GLY A 383 -13.04 -16.50 29.26
N VAL A 384 -11.78 -16.39 28.83
CA VAL A 384 -10.63 -16.98 29.53
C VAL A 384 -10.00 -15.93 30.47
N SER A 385 -10.10 -16.14 31.76
CA SER A 385 -9.60 -15.22 32.80
C SER A 385 -8.12 -15.42 33.16
N ARG A 386 -7.58 -16.60 32.88
CA ARG A 386 -6.17 -16.98 33.19
C ARG A 386 -5.58 -17.78 32.04
N PRO A 387 -5.19 -17.10 30.97
CA PRO A 387 -4.64 -17.77 29.80
C PRO A 387 -3.30 -18.45 30.15
N ARG A 388 -3.06 -19.61 29.55
CA ARG A 388 -1.84 -20.38 29.73
C ARG A 388 -1.36 -20.87 28.38
N LEU A 389 -0.06 -20.87 28.18
CA LEU A 389 0.54 -21.55 27.03
C LEU A 389 0.37 -23.06 27.22
N ILE A 390 -0.25 -23.68 26.24
CA ILE A 390 -0.47 -25.12 26.23
C ILE A 390 0.71 -25.78 25.50
N PRO A 391 1.39 -26.75 26.14
CA PRO A 391 2.46 -27.51 25.48
C PRO A 391 1.90 -28.31 24.30
N ILE A 392 2.71 -28.44 23.25
CA ILE A 392 2.39 -29.32 22.14
C ILE A 392 2.49 -30.76 22.64
N ASN A 393 1.38 -31.46 22.60
CA ASN A 393 1.27 -32.89 23.00
C ASN A 393 0.47 -33.66 21.96
N ASP A 394 0.96 -33.60 20.71
CA ASP A 394 0.33 -34.26 19.59
C ASP A 394 0.75 -35.73 19.45
N SER A 395 -0.01 -36.49 18.70
CA SER A 395 0.39 -37.85 18.36
C SER A 395 1.64 -37.85 17.47
N GLU A 396 2.48 -38.84 17.62
CA GLU A 396 3.68 -39.03 16.80
C GLU A 396 3.33 -39.00 15.29
N ALA A 397 2.20 -39.58 14.92
CA ALA A 397 1.71 -39.59 13.54
C ALA A 397 1.43 -38.18 13.00
N TYR A 398 0.83 -37.28 13.82
CA TYR A 398 0.55 -35.90 13.40
C TYR A 398 1.86 -35.09 13.31
N SER A 399 2.74 -35.19 14.30
CA SER A 399 4.04 -34.53 14.28
C SER A 399 4.88 -34.94 13.05
N ALA A 400 4.83 -36.22 12.68
CA ALA A 400 5.49 -36.72 11.48
C ALA A 400 4.86 -36.15 10.17
N GLU A 401 3.54 -35.87 10.15
CA GLU A 401 2.91 -35.19 9.01
C GLU A 401 3.36 -33.74 8.91
N VAL A 402 3.43 -33.01 10.04
CA VAL A 402 3.93 -31.63 10.11
C VAL A 402 5.36 -31.55 9.61
N ASP A 403 6.25 -32.43 10.07
CA ASP A 403 7.64 -32.49 9.62
C ASP A 403 7.76 -32.71 8.12
N ARG A 404 6.96 -33.64 7.57
CA ARG A 404 6.91 -33.87 6.11
C ARG A 404 6.37 -32.67 5.35
N ALA A 405 5.36 -31.97 5.87
CA ALA A 405 4.78 -30.78 5.23
C ALA A 405 5.78 -29.63 5.17
N ILE A 406 6.53 -29.38 6.26
CA ILE A 406 7.61 -28.40 6.29
C ILE A 406 8.74 -28.80 5.33
N PHE A 407 9.12 -30.08 5.28
CA PHE A 407 10.12 -30.56 4.35
C PHE A 407 9.68 -30.43 2.88
N HIS A 408 8.41 -30.70 2.59
CA HIS A 408 7.85 -30.48 1.25
C HIS A 408 7.97 -29.02 0.82
N MET A 409 7.55 -28.08 1.68
CA MET A 409 7.69 -26.66 1.44
C MET A 409 9.17 -26.25 1.28
N GLU A 410 10.07 -26.74 2.14
CA GLU A 410 11.50 -26.51 2.04
C GLU A 410 12.05 -26.96 0.68
N SER A 411 11.59 -28.10 0.16
CA SER A 411 12.01 -28.61 -1.15
C SER A 411 11.57 -27.71 -2.30
N ILE A 412 10.36 -27.11 -2.21
CA ILE A 412 9.83 -26.13 -3.19
C ILE A 412 10.65 -24.85 -3.15
N VAL A 413 10.89 -24.32 -1.94
CA VAL A 413 11.69 -23.11 -1.73
C VAL A 413 13.11 -23.29 -2.25
N LYS A 414 13.76 -24.42 -1.94
CA LYS A 414 15.09 -24.75 -2.45
C LYS A 414 15.13 -24.78 -3.97
N LYS A 415 14.17 -25.44 -4.61
CA LYS A 415 14.08 -25.48 -6.08
C LYS A 415 13.95 -24.07 -6.67
N THR A 416 13.11 -23.22 -6.07
CA THR A 416 12.87 -21.84 -6.52
C THR A 416 14.10 -20.96 -6.29
N LEU A 417 14.76 -21.10 -5.14
CA LEU A 417 15.94 -20.33 -4.78
C LEU A 417 17.19 -20.77 -5.53
N SER A 418 17.34 -22.08 -5.82
CA SER A 418 18.55 -22.62 -6.45
C SER A 418 18.89 -21.94 -7.77
N ASP A 419 17.87 -21.61 -8.57
CA ASP A 419 18.06 -20.95 -9.87
C ASP A 419 18.53 -19.48 -9.74
N ARG A 420 18.28 -18.87 -8.58
CA ARG A 420 18.59 -17.46 -8.29
C ARG A 420 19.55 -17.28 -7.10
N TYR A 421 20.05 -18.37 -6.55
CA TYR A 421 20.82 -18.31 -5.31
C TYR A 421 22.07 -17.43 -5.42
N SER A 422 22.80 -17.52 -6.53
CA SER A 422 23.98 -16.68 -6.77
C SER A 422 23.65 -15.20 -6.84
N GLU A 423 22.51 -14.84 -7.46
CA GLU A 423 22.03 -13.46 -7.53
C GLU A 423 21.63 -12.92 -6.14
N ILE A 424 20.85 -13.72 -5.41
CA ILE A 424 20.39 -13.37 -4.05
C ILE A 424 21.59 -13.27 -3.10
N ARG A 425 22.51 -14.25 -3.15
CA ARG A 425 23.75 -14.23 -2.35
C ARG A 425 24.61 -13.01 -2.65
N GLU A 426 24.67 -12.61 -3.91
CA GLU A 426 25.37 -11.39 -4.31
C GLU A 426 24.77 -10.16 -3.63
N GLN A 427 23.44 -10.05 -3.60
CA GLN A 427 22.73 -8.89 -3.02
C GLN A 427 22.72 -8.90 -1.50
N GLU A 428 22.42 -10.05 -0.87
CA GLU A 428 22.17 -10.16 0.56
C GLU A 428 23.43 -10.42 1.41
N TYR A 429 24.53 -10.82 0.79
CA TYR A 429 25.76 -11.15 1.50
C TYR A 429 27.04 -10.56 0.88
N LEU A 430 27.32 -10.82 -0.42
CA LEU A 430 28.61 -10.47 -0.99
C LEU A 430 28.76 -8.96 -1.21
N ALA A 431 27.70 -8.26 -1.66
CA ALA A 431 27.77 -6.81 -1.83
C ALA A 431 27.89 -6.08 -0.50
N PRO A 432 27.07 -6.34 0.53
CA PRO A 432 27.29 -5.77 1.87
C PRO A 432 28.68 -6.11 2.44
N LYS A 433 29.15 -7.35 2.26
CA LYS A 433 30.49 -7.75 2.71
C LYS A 433 31.59 -6.93 2.07
N ARG A 434 31.55 -6.70 0.76
CA ARG A 434 32.56 -5.86 0.07
C ARG A 434 32.59 -4.45 0.66
N VAL A 435 31.46 -3.83 0.86
CA VAL A 435 31.36 -2.49 1.48
C VAL A 435 32.04 -2.48 2.84
N ILE A 436 31.78 -3.50 3.68
CA ILE A 436 32.40 -3.62 5.00
C ILE A 436 33.90 -3.86 4.89
N ASP A 437 34.34 -4.80 4.04
CA ASP A 437 35.76 -5.14 3.84
C ASP A 437 36.55 -3.92 3.33
N GLU A 438 35.99 -3.13 2.42
CA GLU A 438 36.58 -1.88 1.89
C GLU A 438 36.68 -0.81 2.99
N TRP A 439 35.62 -0.61 3.76
CA TRP A 439 35.59 0.33 4.88
C TRP A 439 36.60 -0.05 5.96
N GLU A 440 36.70 -1.34 6.33
CA GLU A 440 37.69 -1.84 7.28
C GLU A 440 39.12 -1.67 6.77
N SER A 441 39.36 -2.00 5.49
CA SER A 441 40.68 -1.88 4.85
C SER A 441 41.14 -0.43 4.73
N ALA A 442 40.22 0.51 4.61
CA ALA A 442 40.51 1.95 4.61
C ALA A 442 40.76 2.53 6.02
N GLY A 443 40.70 1.70 7.06
CA GLY A 443 40.87 2.14 8.44
C GLY A 443 39.62 2.69 9.10
N LYS A 444 38.44 2.26 8.64
CA LYS A 444 37.11 2.64 9.16
C LYS A 444 36.85 4.16 9.14
N PRO A 445 37.06 4.85 8.00
CA PRO A 445 36.84 6.29 7.93
C PRO A 445 35.37 6.63 8.11
N ILE A 446 35.10 7.74 8.81
CA ILE A 446 33.75 8.33 8.90
C ILE A 446 33.70 9.49 7.93
N THR A 447 33.02 9.29 6.79
CA THR A 447 32.87 10.32 5.77
C THR A 447 31.41 10.66 5.57
N ARG A 448 31.14 11.92 5.22
CA ARG A 448 29.77 12.39 4.99
C ARG A 448 29.05 11.63 3.87
N GLU A 449 29.78 11.24 2.83
CA GLU A 449 29.20 10.65 1.61
C GLU A 449 29.14 9.11 1.64
N GLY A 450 29.82 8.42 2.54
CA GLY A 450 29.90 6.96 2.48
C GLY A 450 29.23 6.22 3.66
N TYR A 451 28.92 6.92 4.75
CA TYR A 451 28.49 6.26 5.98
C TYR A 451 27.13 5.54 5.86
N GLN A 452 26.23 6.03 5.03
CA GLN A 452 24.88 5.43 4.88
C GLN A 452 24.99 4.01 4.32
N GLU A 453 25.81 3.83 3.29
CA GLU A 453 26.05 2.51 2.69
C GLU A 453 26.70 1.54 3.67
N VAL A 454 27.67 2.02 4.46
CA VAL A 454 28.31 1.20 5.51
C VAL A 454 27.34 0.83 6.61
N LEU A 455 26.50 1.76 7.10
CA LEU A 455 25.48 1.46 8.10
C LEU A 455 24.50 0.40 7.60
N MET A 456 24.01 0.54 6.36
CA MET A 456 23.11 -0.45 5.75
C MET A 456 23.79 -1.81 5.60
N ALA A 457 25.06 -1.83 5.18
CA ALA A 457 25.81 -3.07 5.04
C ALA A 457 26.05 -3.77 6.39
N LEU A 458 26.39 -3.03 7.44
CA LEU A 458 26.57 -3.57 8.79
C LEU A 458 25.24 -4.13 9.34
N PHE A 459 24.15 -3.39 9.18
CA PHE A 459 22.83 -3.80 9.65
C PHE A 459 22.34 -5.05 8.93
N SER A 460 22.39 -5.09 7.60
CA SER A 460 21.97 -6.24 6.78
C SER A 460 22.86 -7.48 6.99
N SER A 461 24.11 -7.28 7.41
CA SER A 461 25.04 -8.37 7.73
C SER A 461 24.96 -8.82 9.20
N TYR A 462 24.00 -8.32 9.98
CA TYR A 462 23.83 -8.60 11.41
C TYR A 462 25.07 -8.29 12.29
N LYS A 463 25.96 -7.39 11.83
CA LYS A 463 27.10 -6.89 12.62
C LYS A 463 26.65 -5.77 13.56
N ILE A 464 25.76 -6.10 14.48
CA ILE A 464 24.99 -5.13 15.28
C ILE A 464 25.88 -4.26 16.18
N ASN A 465 26.93 -4.82 16.77
CA ASN A 465 27.84 -4.03 17.63
C ASN A 465 28.61 -2.97 16.82
N ASP A 466 29.11 -3.31 15.63
CA ASP A 466 29.80 -2.36 14.75
C ASP A 466 28.83 -1.31 14.23
N PHE A 467 27.61 -1.72 13.88
CA PHE A 467 26.53 -0.82 13.46
C PHE A 467 26.20 0.22 14.53
N VAL A 468 25.96 -0.19 15.78
CA VAL A 468 25.65 0.71 16.90
C VAL A 468 26.80 1.67 17.17
N ASN A 469 28.04 1.16 17.21
CA ASN A 469 29.22 1.99 17.42
C ASN A 469 29.36 3.05 16.33
N LEU A 470 29.18 2.68 15.06
CA LEU A 470 29.26 3.60 13.94
C LEU A 470 28.12 4.64 13.98
N CYS A 471 26.90 4.26 14.33
CA CYS A 471 25.80 5.22 14.51
C CYS A 471 26.18 6.30 15.54
N CYS A 472 26.66 5.90 16.71
CA CYS A 472 27.07 6.83 17.76
C CYS A 472 28.18 7.77 17.31
N GLN A 473 29.21 7.23 16.65
CA GLN A 473 30.33 8.04 16.13
C GLN A 473 29.87 9.05 15.07
N ILE A 474 29.00 8.65 14.13
CA ILE A 474 28.45 9.55 13.11
C ILE A 474 27.63 10.67 13.75
N ILE A 475 26.81 10.36 14.75
CA ILE A 475 26.00 11.34 15.47
C ILE A 475 26.89 12.39 16.16
N GLU A 476 28.06 11.98 16.66
CA GLU A 476 29.01 12.85 17.36
C GLU A 476 29.90 13.66 16.38
N GLU A 477 30.35 13.04 15.30
CA GLU A 477 31.43 13.59 14.44
C GLU A 477 30.90 14.26 13.16
N ILE A 478 29.77 13.81 12.60
CA ILE A 478 29.20 14.38 11.37
C ILE A 478 28.26 15.54 11.72
N PRO A 479 28.49 16.76 11.18
CA PRO A 479 27.61 17.90 11.45
C PRO A 479 26.19 17.70 10.91
N GLU A 480 25.20 18.27 11.63
CA GLU A 480 23.85 18.40 11.13
C GLU A 480 23.77 19.24 9.83
N PRO A 481 22.85 18.96 8.89
CA PRO A 481 21.84 17.87 8.92
C PRO A 481 22.38 16.53 8.38
N ALA A 482 23.64 16.42 8.02
CA ALA A 482 24.18 15.27 7.29
C ALA A 482 24.18 13.96 8.09
N ASN A 483 23.99 13.99 9.40
CA ASN A 483 23.93 12.81 10.29
C ASN A 483 22.51 12.25 10.49
N TYR A 484 21.50 12.74 9.75
CA TYR A 484 20.10 12.34 9.94
C TYR A 484 19.84 10.84 9.83
N PHE A 485 20.54 10.18 8.89
CA PHE A 485 20.34 8.75 8.66
C PHE A 485 20.85 7.88 9.82
N ALA A 486 21.94 8.31 10.46
CA ALA A 486 22.41 7.64 11.68
C ALA A 486 21.42 7.78 12.84
N HIS A 487 20.83 8.97 13.02
CA HIS A 487 19.73 9.15 13.98
C HIS A 487 18.54 8.25 13.65
N HIS A 488 18.13 8.14 12.38
CA HIS A 488 17.03 7.29 11.94
C HIS A 488 17.30 5.82 12.27
N MET A 489 18.39 5.27 11.77
CA MET A 489 18.73 3.86 11.95
C MET A 489 18.96 3.48 13.41
N TYR A 490 19.62 4.35 14.17
CA TYR A 490 19.85 4.12 15.59
C TYR A 490 18.56 4.22 16.42
N GLY A 491 17.70 5.18 16.10
CA GLY A 491 16.38 5.31 16.72
C GLY A 491 15.50 4.10 16.48
N MET A 492 15.44 3.58 15.25
CA MET A 492 14.74 2.33 14.93
C MET A 492 15.29 1.15 15.75
N TYR A 493 16.61 0.97 15.75
CA TYR A 493 17.26 -0.10 16.53
C TYR A 493 16.91 -0.05 18.02
N LEU A 494 16.94 1.14 18.64
CA LEU A 494 16.60 1.32 20.06
C LEU A 494 15.14 0.95 20.33
N LEU A 495 14.19 1.41 19.50
CA LEU A 495 12.78 1.07 19.69
C LEU A 495 12.51 -0.43 19.48
N HIS A 496 13.19 -1.07 18.54
CA HIS A 496 13.10 -2.52 18.36
C HIS A 496 13.67 -3.31 19.54
N LYS A 497 14.53 -2.69 20.35
CA LYS A 497 15.00 -3.22 21.64
C LYS A 497 14.16 -2.76 22.84
N TYR A 498 13.05 -2.10 22.60
CA TYR A 498 12.18 -1.50 23.62
C TYR A 498 12.82 -0.39 24.44
N ASP A 499 13.87 0.25 23.90
CA ASP A 499 14.50 1.43 24.50
C ASP A 499 13.82 2.70 23.99
N GLU A 500 13.10 3.39 24.88
CA GLU A 500 12.34 4.59 24.60
C GLU A 500 13.16 5.77 24.06
N SER A 501 14.48 5.80 24.35
CA SER A 501 15.37 6.86 23.87
C SER A 501 15.40 6.92 22.33
N GLY A 502 15.04 5.83 21.66
CA GLY A 502 14.89 5.79 20.21
C GLY A 502 13.88 6.79 19.66
N ILE A 503 12.85 7.19 20.44
CA ILE A 503 11.85 8.19 20.04
C ILE A 503 12.51 9.54 19.76
N GLU A 504 13.43 9.99 20.61
CA GLU A 504 14.14 11.26 20.45
C GLU A 504 15.01 11.25 19.19
N HIS A 505 15.70 10.14 18.94
CA HIS A 505 16.50 9.97 17.74
C HIS A 505 15.67 10.00 16.47
N LEU A 506 14.51 9.33 16.42
CA LEU A 506 13.63 9.37 15.26
C LEU A 506 13.04 10.77 15.03
N TYR A 507 12.64 11.47 16.08
CA TYR A 507 12.19 12.84 15.94
C TYR A 507 13.30 13.77 15.44
N LYS A 508 14.53 13.60 15.93
CA LYS A 508 15.68 14.36 15.44
C LYS A 508 15.95 14.08 13.97
N ALA A 509 15.91 12.82 13.56
CA ALA A 509 16.08 12.43 12.17
C ALA A 509 15.04 13.10 11.25
N ILE A 510 13.77 13.15 11.67
CA ILE A 510 12.68 13.84 10.94
C ILE A 510 12.96 15.35 10.83
N GLU A 511 13.46 15.98 11.89
CA GLU A 511 13.81 17.42 11.88
C GLU A 511 14.93 17.71 10.88
N LEU A 512 15.90 16.80 10.76
CA LEU A 512 17.05 16.95 9.88
C LEU A 512 16.72 16.59 8.42
N ASN A 513 15.82 15.63 8.21
CA ASN A 513 15.36 15.23 6.88
C ASN A 513 13.89 14.80 6.91
N HIS A 514 13.00 15.63 6.37
CA HIS A 514 11.57 15.38 6.38
C HIS A 514 11.15 14.17 5.51
N ASN A 515 11.96 13.70 4.59
CA ASN A 515 11.58 12.61 3.69
C ASN A 515 11.42 11.24 4.39
N ILE A 516 12.00 11.08 5.59
CA ILE A 516 11.93 9.83 6.37
C ILE A 516 10.77 9.81 7.40
N TRP A 517 9.93 10.83 7.40
CA TRP A 517 8.91 11.02 8.44
C TRP A 517 7.89 9.88 8.53
N ASP A 518 7.46 9.31 7.40
CA ASP A 518 6.45 8.24 7.37
C ASP A 518 6.94 7.00 8.12
N GLU A 519 8.12 6.51 7.77
CA GLU A 519 8.73 5.32 8.36
C GLU A 519 9.07 5.54 9.85
N ALA A 520 9.67 6.67 10.17
CA ALA A 520 10.05 7.00 11.54
C ALA A 520 8.82 7.14 12.45
N LEU A 521 7.78 7.83 11.99
CA LEU A 521 6.54 7.98 12.75
C LEU A 521 5.77 6.67 12.87
N ASP A 522 5.75 5.83 11.84
CA ASP A 522 5.11 4.52 11.90
C ASP A 522 5.80 3.63 12.95
N THR A 523 7.13 3.63 12.99
CA THR A 523 7.92 2.91 14.00
C THR A 523 7.63 3.39 15.42
N ILE A 524 7.55 4.71 15.66
CA ILE A 524 7.18 5.27 16.97
C ILE A 524 5.75 4.82 17.35
N GLY A 525 4.81 4.88 16.41
CA GLY A 525 3.43 4.46 16.63
C GLY A 525 3.30 2.98 16.97
N GLN A 526 4.01 2.11 16.26
CA GLN A 526 4.03 0.67 16.54
C GLN A 526 4.65 0.37 17.91
N TYR A 527 5.80 1.00 18.22
CA TYR A 527 6.42 0.89 19.54
C TYR A 527 5.46 1.28 20.67
N ALA A 528 4.81 2.46 20.56
CA ALA A 528 3.88 2.93 21.58
C ALA A 528 2.71 1.96 21.79
N CYS A 529 2.23 1.31 20.74
CA CYS A 529 1.17 0.30 20.82
C CYS A 529 1.65 -0.97 21.52
N ILE A 530 2.85 -1.46 21.20
CA ILE A 530 3.41 -2.70 21.78
C ILE A 530 3.65 -2.53 23.28
N VAL A 531 4.21 -1.39 23.70
CA VAL A 531 4.55 -1.14 25.12
C VAL A 531 3.41 -0.47 25.92
N GLY A 532 2.26 -0.19 25.30
CA GLY A 532 1.08 0.36 25.98
C GLY A 532 1.16 1.84 26.35
N LYS A 533 1.94 2.66 25.61
CA LYS A 533 2.13 4.09 25.90
C LYS A 533 1.14 4.96 25.14
N GLN A 534 -0.10 5.08 25.64
CA GLN A 534 -1.15 5.86 25.03
C GLN A 534 -0.81 7.35 24.85
N ASP A 535 -0.14 7.96 25.84
CA ASP A 535 0.24 9.37 25.78
C ASP A 535 1.25 9.64 24.66
N GLU A 536 2.21 8.73 24.44
CA GLU A 536 3.16 8.83 23.34
C GLU A 536 2.47 8.61 21.99
N LEU A 537 1.53 7.68 21.91
CA LEU A 537 0.73 7.46 20.71
C LEU A 537 -0.12 8.69 20.36
N ASP A 538 -0.67 9.39 21.34
CA ASP A 538 -1.45 10.62 21.13
C ASP A 538 -0.55 11.78 20.69
N LYS A 539 0.64 11.97 21.30
CA LYS A 539 1.65 12.94 20.85
C LYS A 539 2.12 12.68 19.42
N TYR A 540 2.40 11.41 19.12
CA TYR A 540 2.74 10.97 17.78
C TYR A 540 1.66 11.36 16.77
N ARG A 541 0.39 11.07 17.05
CA ARG A 541 -0.73 11.38 16.16
C ARG A 541 -0.86 12.88 15.88
N GLU A 542 -0.74 13.71 16.91
CA GLU A 542 -0.81 15.17 16.76
C GLU A 542 0.35 15.69 15.91
N ARG A 543 1.56 15.14 16.09
CA ARG A 543 2.75 15.55 15.34
C ARG A 543 2.65 15.09 13.89
N ALA A 544 2.23 13.85 13.63
CA ALA A 544 2.00 13.34 12.30
C ALA A 544 0.96 14.17 11.52
N ALA A 545 -0.15 14.53 12.17
CA ALA A 545 -1.19 15.35 11.53
C ALA A 545 -0.68 16.75 11.17
N ARG A 546 0.15 17.38 12.03
CA ARG A 546 0.78 18.68 11.72
C ARG A 546 1.75 18.57 10.54
N MET A 547 2.63 17.57 10.56
CA MET A 547 3.63 17.38 9.52
C MET A 547 3.02 17.08 8.16
N VAL A 548 1.99 16.22 8.11
CA VAL A 548 1.25 15.96 6.85
C VAL A 548 0.68 17.24 6.28
N LYS A 549 0.10 18.09 7.12
CA LYS A 549 -0.48 19.36 6.66
C LYS A 549 0.59 20.33 6.16
N GLU A 550 1.68 20.47 6.89
CA GLU A 550 2.81 21.34 6.51
C GLU A 550 3.47 20.84 5.21
N GLN A 551 3.65 19.54 5.06
CA GLN A 551 4.24 18.95 3.83
C GLN A 551 3.31 19.09 2.63
N ILE A 552 2.01 18.82 2.76
CA ILE A 552 1.06 19.01 1.65
C ILE A 552 1.14 20.46 1.15
N ASP A 553 1.15 21.42 2.06
CA ASP A 553 1.25 22.85 1.71
C ASP A 553 2.59 23.19 1.04
N VAL A 554 3.68 22.55 1.44
CA VAL A 554 5.01 22.72 0.85
C VAL A 554 5.10 22.01 -0.50
N TYR A 555 4.68 20.74 -0.61
CA TYR A 555 4.69 19.99 -1.87
C TYR A 555 3.77 20.57 -2.93
N GLU A 556 2.54 20.99 -2.59
CA GLU A 556 1.68 21.71 -3.54
C GLU A 556 2.33 23.00 -4.08
N LYS A 557 3.11 23.67 -3.25
CA LYS A 557 3.89 24.84 -3.69
C LYS A 557 5.12 24.45 -4.52
N MET A 558 5.79 23.34 -4.21
CA MET A 558 6.98 22.87 -4.92
C MET A 558 6.62 22.39 -6.33
N ASP A 559 5.57 21.61 -6.49
CA ASP A 559 5.14 20.99 -7.74
C ASP A 559 4.47 21.95 -8.71
N SER A 560 4.36 23.20 -8.39
CA SER A 560 3.79 24.23 -9.24
C SER A 560 4.79 25.36 -9.49
N LEU A 561 4.75 25.94 -10.68
CA LEU A 561 5.51 27.16 -10.97
C LEU A 561 4.61 28.17 -11.67
N GLY A 562 4.05 29.06 -10.87
CA GLY A 562 3.00 30.00 -11.26
C GLY A 562 3.47 31.44 -11.52
N VAL A 563 2.58 32.27 -12.06
CA VAL A 563 2.88 33.70 -12.36
C VAL A 563 3.19 34.50 -11.08
N ARG A 564 2.63 34.11 -9.94
CA ARG A 564 2.80 34.82 -8.66
C ARG A 564 4.04 34.38 -7.88
N ASP A 565 4.65 33.27 -8.21
CA ASP A 565 5.81 32.73 -7.47
C ASP A 565 7.02 33.66 -7.58
N LYS A 566 7.76 33.81 -6.52
CA LYS A 566 9.01 34.56 -6.49
C LYS A 566 10.14 33.63 -6.96
N VAL A 567 10.75 33.95 -8.10
CA VAL A 567 11.89 33.20 -8.64
C VAL A 567 13.12 34.12 -8.75
N VAL A 568 14.28 33.56 -8.43
CA VAL A 568 15.57 34.24 -8.44
C VAL A 568 16.63 33.35 -9.08
N GLU A 569 17.81 33.88 -9.29
CA GLU A 569 18.98 33.13 -9.75
C GLU A 569 19.33 32.03 -8.75
N GLU A 570 19.57 30.81 -9.23
CA GLU A 570 20.05 29.69 -8.44
C GLU A 570 21.55 29.56 -8.50
N LYS A 571 22.19 29.23 -7.38
CA LYS A 571 23.60 28.92 -7.27
C LYS A 571 23.78 27.58 -6.57
N LEU A 572 24.19 26.60 -7.32
CA LEU A 572 24.51 25.27 -6.78
C LEU A 572 25.92 25.28 -6.16
N PRO A 573 26.25 24.29 -5.31
CA PRO A 573 27.61 24.04 -4.83
C PRO A 573 28.60 23.86 -6.01
N ASP A 574 29.87 24.16 -5.77
CA ASP A 574 30.94 24.01 -6.76
C ASP A 574 31.04 22.55 -7.25
N GLY A 575 31.13 22.36 -8.56
CA GLY A 575 31.16 21.06 -9.22
C GLY A 575 29.80 20.46 -9.57
N MET A 576 28.76 20.72 -8.80
CA MET A 576 27.43 20.11 -9.02
C MET A 576 26.78 20.56 -10.33
N LEU A 577 26.96 21.83 -10.70
CA LEU A 577 26.43 22.36 -11.96
C LEU A 577 27.13 21.75 -13.17
N GLU A 578 28.44 21.59 -13.10
CA GLU A 578 29.27 20.97 -14.13
C GLU A 578 28.89 19.52 -14.36
N ASP A 579 28.67 18.75 -13.28
CA ASP A 579 28.21 17.35 -13.33
C ASP A 579 26.83 17.25 -13.99
N MET A 580 25.91 18.14 -13.61
CA MET A 580 24.57 18.19 -14.21
C MET A 580 24.65 18.52 -15.72
N ILE A 581 25.45 19.48 -16.12
CA ILE A 581 25.62 19.85 -17.52
C ILE A 581 26.19 18.67 -18.30
N SER A 582 27.22 18.01 -17.78
CA SER A 582 27.81 16.81 -18.37
C SER A 582 26.80 15.72 -18.60
N TYR A 583 25.97 15.46 -17.58
CA TYR A 583 24.88 14.48 -17.69
C TYR A 583 23.86 14.88 -18.78
N PHE A 584 23.46 16.15 -18.85
CA PHE A 584 22.53 16.62 -19.89
C PHE A 584 23.11 16.51 -21.29
N GLU A 585 24.42 16.72 -21.43
CA GLU A 585 25.13 16.52 -22.70
C GLU A 585 25.13 15.05 -23.14
N ASP A 586 25.29 14.14 -22.21
CA ASP A 586 25.35 12.71 -22.49
C ASP A 586 23.96 12.13 -22.88
N ILE A 587 22.87 12.61 -22.26
CA ILE A 587 21.54 12.08 -22.53
C ILE A 587 20.80 12.78 -23.68
N ASP A 588 21.22 13.98 -24.13
CA ASP A 588 20.51 14.74 -25.15
C ASP A 588 20.67 14.12 -26.55
N ASP A 589 19.61 13.49 -27.02
CA ASP A 589 19.44 12.91 -28.35
C ASP A 589 18.87 13.91 -29.40
N GLY A 590 18.98 15.20 -29.13
CA GLY A 590 18.49 16.27 -30.00
C GLY A 590 17.03 16.67 -29.76
N VAL A 591 16.46 16.28 -28.65
CA VAL A 591 15.07 16.61 -28.25
C VAL A 591 15.02 17.91 -27.44
N ILE A 592 16.04 18.22 -26.67
CA ILE A 592 16.16 19.43 -25.85
C ILE A 592 16.51 20.64 -26.67
N ASN A 593 15.84 21.77 -26.45
CA ASN A 593 16.23 23.06 -26.97
C ASN A 593 17.10 23.82 -25.96
N GLU A 594 16.65 23.94 -24.72
CA GLU A 594 17.40 24.57 -23.62
C GLU A 594 16.92 24.04 -22.29
N ILE A 595 17.78 24.05 -21.28
CA ILE A 595 17.46 23.82 -19.88
C ILE A 595 17.82 25.08 -19.10
N ARG A 596 16.91 25.51 -18.25
CA ARG A 596 17.05 26.63 -17.33
C ARG A 596 16.91 26.22 -15.91
N MET A 597 17.65 26.88 -15.04
CA MET A 597 17.59 26.64 -13.58
C MET A 597 17.27 27.95 -12.89
N VAL A 598 16.31 27.88 -11.96
CA VAL A 598 15.93 29.03 -11.12
C VAL A 598 15.60 28.55 -9.71
N ARG A 599 15.83 29.39 -8.71
CA ARG A 599 15.40 29.15 -7.33
C ARG A 599 14.01 29.73 -7.14
N LYS A 600 13.05 28.91 -6.78
CA LYS A 600 11.73 29.36 -6.32
C LYS A 600 11.76 29.51 -4.81
N ILE A 601 11.38 30.68 -4.31
CA ILE A 601 11.28 30.97 -2.90
C ILE A 601 9.85 30.61 -2.45
N LEU A 602 9.74 29.67 -1.52
CA LEU A 602 8.47 29.24 -0.95
C LEU A 602 8.07 30.09 0.27
N ASP A 603 9.04 30.33 1.17
CA ASP A 603 8.96 31.23 2.34
C ASP A 603 10.35 31.73 2.75
N GLU A 604 10.52 32.21 3.99
CA GLU A 604 11.80 32.76 4.46
C GLU A 604 12.90 31.71 4.61
N THR A 605 12.53 30.44 4.81
CA THR A 605 13.44 29.32 5.09
C THR A 605 13.44 28.25 3.99
N HIS A 606 12.36 28.14 3.21
CA HIS A 606 12.19 27.10 2.22
C HIS A 606 12.29 27.63 0.80
N PHE A 607 13.03 26.91 -0.02
CA PHE A 607 13.14 27.14 -1.45
C PHE A 607 13.27 25.83 -2.21
N VAL A 608 13.02 25.85 -3.50
CA VAL A 608 13.21 24.71 -4.40
C VAL A 608 13.93 25.12 -5.65
N THR A 609 14.88 24.29 -6.10
CA THR A 609 15.60 24.50 -7.35
C THR A 609 14.76 23.93 -8.49
N CYS A 610 14.25 24.81 -9.34
CA CYS A 610 13.42 24.46 -10.48
C CYS A 610 14.28 24.27 -11.73
N ILE A 611 14.30 23.06 -12.26
CA ILE A 611 14.90 22.74 -13.56
C ILE A 611 13.77 22.79 -14.61
N VAL A 612 13.91 23.71 -15.57
CA VAL A 612 12.88 23.96 -16.58
C VAL A 612 13.40 23.59 -17.95
N VAL A 613 12.85 22.52 -18.52
CA VAL A 613 13.28 21.97 -19.81
C VAL A 613 12.39 22.46 -20.94
N SER A 614 12.98 22.98 -21.98
CA SER A 614 12.29 23.41 -23.20
C SER A 614 12.54 22.43 -24.34
N PRO A 615 11.49 21.79 -24.90
CA PRO A 615 11.68 20.94 -26.08
C PRO A 615 11.94 21.75 -27.36
N ARG A 616 12.55 21.12 -28.35
CA ARG A 616 12.59 21.67 -29.72
C ARG A 616 11.19 21.71 -30.35
N LYS A 617 10.95 22.65 -31.25
CA LYS A 617 9.63 22.87 -31.88
C LYS A 617 9.04 21.66 -32.58
N LYS A 618 9.87 20.70 -33.01
CA LYS A 618 9.43 19.47 -33.70
C LYS A 618 9.79 18.21 -32.93
N ALA A 619 10.10 18.33 -31.64
CA ALA A 619 10.43 17.17 -30.81
C ALA A 619 9.23 16.22 -30.69
N ASP A 620 9.51 14.92 -30.82
CA ASP A 620 8.53 13.87 -30.54
C ASP A 620 8.13 13.88 -29.07
N SER A 621 6.83 13.92 -28.78
CA SER A 621 6.32 14.03 -27.40
C SER A 621 6.67 12.82 -26.54
N LYS A 622 6.77 11.60 -27.11
CA LYS A 622 7.15 10.41 -26.40
C LYS A 622 8.62 10.44 -26.02
N LYS A 623 9.50 10.76 -26.97
CA LYS A 623 10.93 10.90 -26.70
C LYS A 623 11.21 12.01 -25.69
N PHE A 624 10.48 13.13 -25.75
CA PHE A 624 10.59 14.18 -24.75
C PHE A 624 10.16 13.71 -23.36
N GLY A 625 9.08 12.91 -23.25
CA GLY A 625 8.66 12.31 -21.99
C GLY A 625 9.72 11.36 -21.40
N GLU A 626 10.31 10.49 -22.23
CA GLU A 626 11.40 9.59 -21.84
C GLU A 626 12.65 10.36 -21.38
N MET A 627 12.92 11.51 -21.99
CA MET A 627 14.01 12.40 -21.60
C MET A 627 13.75 13.07 -20.25
N MET A 628 12.53 13.58 -20.02
CA MET A 628 12.12 14.16 -18.74
C MET A 628 12.24 13.14 -17.61
N GLU A 629 11.88 11.89 -17.86
CA GLU A 629 12.01 10.80 -16.89
C GLU A 629 13.48 10.54 -16.52
N LYS A 630 14.39 10.51 -17.48
CA LYS A 630 15.83 10.35 -17.21
C LYS A 630 16.38 11.51 -16.37
N ILE A 631 15.99 12.75 -16.70
CA ILE A 631 16.38 13.93 -15.92
C ILE A 631 15.84 13.83 -14.49
N PHE A 632 14.56 13.42 -14.33
CA PHE A 632 13.95 13.23 -13.01
C PHE A 632 14.74 12.21 -12.18
N GLN A 633 15.02 11.02 -12.73
CA GLN A 633 15.77 9.96 -12.05
C GLN A 633 17.20 10.38 -11.67
N TYR A 634 17.82 11.26 -12.45
CA TYR A 634 19.12 11.82 -12.12
C TYR A 634 19.03 12.80 -10.94
N LEU A 635 18.05 13.71 -10.98
CA LEU A 635 17.84 14.72 -9.93
C LEU A 635 17.42 14.08 -8.59
N ASP A 636 16.61 13.02 -8.64
CA ASP A 636 16.13 12.29 -7.47
C ASP A 636 17.27 11.59 -6.69
N LYS A 637 18.37 11.23 -7.36
CA LYS A 637 19.57 10.67 -6.71
C LYS A 637 20.36 11.69 -5.90
N SER A 638 20.11 12.98 -6.11
CA SER A 638 20.81 14.08 -5.40
C SER A 638 20.13 14.34 -4.06
N SER A 639 20.34 13.45 -3.09
CA SER A 639 19.65 13.43 -1.78
C SER A 639 19.73 14.72 -0.95
N ASP A 640 20.73 15.56 -1.20
CA ASP A 640 21.00 16.78 -0.40
C ASP A 640 20.40 18.06 -1.01
N TRP A 641 19.70 17.97 -2.15
CA TRP A 641 19.20 19.14 -2.86
C TRP A 641 17.77 18.94 -3.37
N GLN A 642 16.88 19.86 -3.05
CA GLN A 642 15.49 19.77 -3.49
C GLN A 642 15.32 20.32 -4.90
N PHE A 643 15.06 19.44 -5.84
CA PHE A 643 14.79 19.77 -7.24
C PHE A 643 13.30 19.58 -7.58
N ALA A 644 12.79 20.48 -8.44
CA ALA A 644 11.51 20.30 -9.11
C ALA A 644 11.72 20.42 -10.63
N LEU A 645 11.17 19.49 -11.38
CA LEU A 645 11.34 19.41 -12.84
C LEU A 645 10.08 19.89 -13.56
N PHE A 646 10.26 20.84 -14.48
CA PHE A 646 9.15 21.43 -15.22
C PHE A 646 9.38 21.44 -16.74
N ASP A 647 8.29 21.27 -17.48
CA ASP A 647 8.23 21.55 -18.90
C ASP A 647 7.99 23.07 -19.12
N MET A 648 8.83 23.72 -19.89
CA MET A 648 8.72 25.16 -20.22
C MET A 648 7.35 25.54 -20.82
N ARG A 649 6.65 24.60 -21.43
CA ARG A 649 5.30 24.82 -22.01
C ARG A 649 4.23 25.05 -20.95
N ASN A 650 4.45 24.52 -19.73
CA ASN A 650 3.50 24.51 -18.63
C ASN A 650 3.78 25.56 -17.55
N VAL A 651 4.81 26.41 -17.75
CA VAL A 651 5.24 27.43 -16.78
C VAL A 651 5.26 28.84 -17.39
N PRO A 652 5.22 29.91 -16.55
CA PRO A 652 5.25 31.30 -17.04
C PRO A 652 6.60 31.65 -17.67
N ARG A 653 6.74 31.40 -18.97
CA ARG A 653 7.97 31.53 -19.74
C ARG A 653 8.68 32.86 -19.54
N GLY A 654 7.96 33.99 -19.61
CA GLY A 654 8.57 35.33 -19.47
C GLY A 654 9.26 35.54 -18.14
N LYS A 655 8.77 34.88 -17.09
CA LYS A 655 9.32 34.95 -15.73
C LYS A 655 10.66 34.20 -15.64
N ILE A 656 10.73 33.01 -16.20
CA ILE A 656 11.96 32.19 -16.24
C ILE A 656 13.04 32.82 -17.08
N LEU A 657 12.66 33.33 -18.26
CA LEU A 657 13.60 34.02 -19.17
C LEU A 657 14.14 35.33 -18.58
N GLY A 658 13.41 35.97 -17.65
CA GLY A 658 13.84 37.21 -16.97
C GLY A 658 14.89 37.02 -15.89
N VAL A 659 15.13 35.78 -15.42
CA VAL A 659 16.13 35.49 -14.38
C VAL A 659 17.53 35.44 -15.04
N LYS A 660 18.47 36.25 -14.52
CA LYS A 660 19.87 36.23 -14.99
C LYS A 660 20.50 34.86 -14.76
N ASN A 661 21.40 34.46 -15.66
CA ASN A 661 22.15 33.21 -15.59
C ASN A 661 21.29 31.93 -15.44
N SER A 662 19.99 32.04 -15.74
CA SER A 662 19.09 30.88 -15.65
C SER A 662 19.36 29.80 -16.73
N LEU A 663 19.94 30.16 -17.86
CA LEU A 663 20.28 29.20 -18.92
C LEU A 663 21.55 28.43 -18.53
N ILE A 664 21.37 27.12 -18.25
CA ILE A 664 22.47 26.23 -17.84
C ILE A 664 22.87 25.26 -18.94
N TYR A 665 21.96 24.92 -19.87
CA TYR A 665 22.27 24.02 -20.99
C TYR A 665 21.53 24.46 -22.25
N LYS A 666 22.19 24.33 -23.40
CA LYS A 666 21.63 24.57 -24.72
C LYS A 666 21.81 23.31 -25.56
N GLY A 667 20.71 22.72 -25.98
CA GLY A 667 20.70 21.46 -26.72
C GLY A 667 21.48 21.50 -28.02
N LYS A 668 22.05 20.35 -28.40
CA LYS A 668 22.92 20.14 -29.57
C LYS A 668 22.27 20.51 -30.90
#